data_eeb7ba875bf849823ab87f83422c1859
#
_entry.id   eeb7ba875bf849823ab87f83422c1859
#
_cell.length_a   1.000
_cell.length_b   1.000
_cell.length_c   1.000
_cell.angle_alpha   90.00
_cell.angle_beta   90.00
_cell.angle_gamma   90.00
#
_symmetry.space_group_name_H-M   'P 1'
#
loop_
_entity.id
_entity.type
_entity.pdbx_description
1 polymer ?
#
loop_
_entity_poly.entity_id
_entity_poly.type
_entity_poly.pdbx_seq_one_letter_code
_entity_poly.pdbx_strand_id
1 'polypeptide(L)'
;MPLTTTETDFLLSLSDSDLFRVLQELPTAEQAEVLSTLASRKPIDERDADNIRKQKKRKSARDITIPPPAEPSRRNECLGEPELFLRTYFADTFSQPFTGSRREMLRSIIDAAMYGGDYAVAAPRGEGKTRLALYGAVYLMLSGLSSFPIVIGKSQIKAQNELKTIKEKLQQSELLIADFPEVGVPFREVGGWSSRARLQTAGGSLTNIELAADHIIFPTITRDCLDRWPSDCEPCSRGQIMSSLGVDGPIRGTNYRDRRPTLAILDDIESKQTADSDTTIEANQDIIEKDVGGLGPNGTRVSRVMLCTTQNRKCVAYMYTDRKQKPSWKGVRFRSLVTPPDRVDLWDEYIEMRQGRTDDDPDAREAHWFYLNQREAMDAGAVVGNEHSYDTRPSSDGDPIEVSALQAYYNRVADFGRDAVATEYDNDPPPPSGPDTSSLTAELIMGRMSGLERRQVPAGATVVTVGVDVGKYACHWVMTAWGAGAAGTVIDYGVIEVAGTSAAMDDESSEPAIFRALAGFRDELLATELVDASGGQRKVSAVFVDSGSYTTAVYEFIRQVGGSPFFAAKGVSPYYPPTANSEGKRVGKNLHCSHQPAEKLWLYNLHTDFWKRFVHERFLTPTFDENNNIRRGSLSLFYPEHAKRHLSYAKHITAEMLCEEFKEGKGTKVYWRVLNRNNHWLDATYMAAAAASLYGIDVLDSAATIQPVPAAQMPRRSDRPKQRPQQGRFKQRPGGWVQGVRNR
;
A
#
# COMPACT_ATOMS: atom_id res chain seq x y z
N MET A 1 -35.14 -64.39 42.14
CA MET A 1 -36.09 -63.85 43.10
C MET A 1 -36.92 -62.81 42.37
N PRO A 2 -38.23 -62.65 42.62
CA PRO A 2 -38.99 -61.62 41.97
C PRO A 2 -38.44 -60.24 42.33
N LEU A 3 -38.34 -59.34 41.37
CA LEU A 3 -37.90 -57.96 41.59
C LEU A 3 -38.74 -57.25 42.64
N THR A 4 -38.10 -56.59 43.59
CA THR A 4 -38.79 -55.77 44.58
C THR A 4 -39.43 -54.55 43.96
N THR A 5 -40.46 -53.97 44.58
CA THR A 5 -41.16 -52.79 44.07
C THR A 5 -40.16 -51.62 43.84
N THR A 6 -39.14 -51.49 44.65
CA THR A 6 -38.13 -50.46 44.57
C THR A 6 -37.18 -50.68 43.34
N GLU A 7 -36.82 -51.92 43.01
CA GLU A 7 -36.02 -52.27 41.84
C GLU A 7 -36.82 -52.08 40.54
N THR A 8 -38.10 -52.40 40.59
CA THR A 8 -39.03 -52.16 39.47
C THR A 8 -39.18 -50.67 39.16
N ASP A 9 -39.36 -49.84 40.20
CA ASP A 9 -39.46 -48.38 40.02
C ASP A 9 -38.14 -47.78 39.53
N PHE A 10 -37.00 -48.29 39.99
CA PHE A 10 -35.71 -47.90 39.51
C PHE A 10 -35.52 -48.23 37.99
N LEU A 11 -35.80 -49.45 37.60
CA LEU A 11 -35.73 -49.87 36.20
C LEU A 11 -36.68 -49.05 35.27
N LEU A 12 -37.84 -48.72 35.77
CA LEU A 12 -38.81 -47.88 35.07
C LEU A 12 -38.38 -46.40 34.94
N SER A 13 -37.47 -45.95 35.79
CA SER A 13 -36.91 -44.58 35.77
C SER A 13 -35.72 -44.40 34.86
N LEU A 14 -35.06 -45.49 34.39
CA LEU A 14 -33.88 -45.45 33.53
C LEU A 14 -34.21 -45.02 32.09
N SER A 15 -33.25 -44.34 31.46
CA SER A 15 -33.28 -44.10 30.03
C SER A 15 -33.13 -45.41 29.24
N ASP A 16 -33.65 -45.48 28.00
CA ASP A 16 -33.56 -46.70 27.20
C ASP A 16 -32.10 -47.13 26.94
N SER A 17 -31.14 -46.21 26.93
CA SER A 17 -29.71 -46.50 26.80
C SER A 17 -29.12 -47.11 28.09
N ASP A 18 -29.51 -46.63 29.27
CA ASP A 18 -29.04 -47.12 30.56
C ASP A 18 -29.70 -48.46 30.89
N LEU A 19 -30.94 -48.62 30.52
CA LEU A 19 -31.68 -49.85 30.65
C LEU A 19 -31.08 -50.99 29.77
N PHE A 20 -30.66 -50.66 28.53
CA PHE A 20 -29.99 -51.62 27.65
C PHE A 20 -28.64 -52.07 28.23
N ARG A 21 -27.94 -51.17 28.88
CA ARG A 21 -26.68 -51.46 29.56
C ARG A 21 -26.87 -52.40 30.77
N VAL A 22 -27.87 -52.10 31.61
CA VAL A 22 -28.23 -52.97 32.73
C VAL A 22 -28.66 -54.33 32.28
N LEU A 23 -29.42 -54.45 31.19
CA LEU A 23 -29.82 -55.72 30.61
C LEU A 23 -28.64 -56.57 30.13
N GLN A 24 -27.58 -55.97 29.57
CA GLN A 24 -26.40 -56.70 29.13
C GLN A 24 -25.54 -57.25 30.31
N GLU A 25 -25.65 -56.70 31.49
CA GLU A 25 -24.86 -57.08 32.66
C GLU A 25 -25.59 -58.16 33.52
N LEU A 26 -26.89 -58.43 33.26
CA LEU A 26 -27.69 -59.37 34.04
C LEU A 26 -27.61 -60.79 33.46
N PRO A 27 -27.67 -61.84 34.32
CA PRO A 27 -27.81 -63.22 33.87
C PRO A 27 -29.07 -63.45 33.05
N THR A 28 -29.03 -64.34 32.08
CA THR A 28 -30.11 -64.61 31.09
C THR A 28 -31.49 -64.88 31.68
N ALA A 29 -31.51 -65.47 32.87
CA ALA A 29 -32.78 -65.76 33.57
C ALA A 29 -33.41 -64.45 34.18
N GLU A 30 -32.60 -63.52 34.61
CA GLU A 30 -33.04 -62.22 35.16
C GLU A 30 -33.38 -61.22 34.06
N GLN A 31 -32.76 -61.34 32.90
CA GLN A 31 -33.14 -60.54 31.70
C GLN A 31 -34.60 -60.77 31.30
N ALA A 32 -35.08 -62.02 31.35
CA ALA A 32 -36.46 -62.35 31.02
C ALA A 32 -37.47 -61.72 31.98
N GLU A 33 -37.14 -61.62 33.25
CA GLU A 33 -37.97 -61.00 34.29
C GLU A 33 -38.02 -59.49 34.16
N VAL A 34 -36.90 -58.86 33.91
CA VAL A 34 -36.80 -57.42 33.61
C VAL A 34 -37.59 -57.08 32.32
N LEU A 35 -37.47 -57.88 31.27
CA LEU A 35 -38.21 -57.67 30.03
C LEU A 35 -39.74 -57.89 30.21
N SER A 36 -40.16 -58.84 31.07
CA SER A 36 -41.55 -59.02 31.46
C SER A 36 -42.12 -57.83 32.24
N THR A 37 -41.32 -57.27 33.11
CA THR A 37 -41.65 -56.07 33.87
C THR A 37 -41.75 -54.83 32.98
N LEU A 38 -40.89 -54.72 32.00
CA LEU A 38 -40.89 -53.67 31.00
C LEU A 38 -42.08 -53.76 30.03
N ALA A 39 -42.56 -55.01 29.74
CA ALA A 39 -43.74 -55.21 28.91
C ALA A 39 -45.04 -54.65 29.59
N SER A 40 -45.03 -54.46 30.86
CA SER A 40 -46.11 -53.78 31.62
C SER A 40 -46.04 -52.25 31.62
N ARG A 41 -45.06 -51.68 30.97
CA ARG A 41 -44.97 -50.20 30.77
C ARG A 41 -46.25 -49.68 30.08
N LYS A 42 -46.78 -48.56 30.57
CA LYS A 42 -47.84 -47.85 29.90
C LYS A 42 -47.48 -47.60 28.43
N PRO A 43 -48.37 -47.79 27.46
CA PRO A 43 -48.12 -47.46 26.09
C PRO A 43 -47.62 -46.03 25.99
N ILE A 44 -46.52 -45.80 25.22
CA ILE A 44 -45.99 -44.47 24.91
C ILE A 44 -47.15 -43.64 24.39
N ASP A 45 -47.40 -42.49 24.99
CA ASP A 45 -48.47 -41.55 24.53
C ASP A 45 -48.30 -41.34 23.02
N GLU A 46 -49.42 -41.37 22.27
CA GLU A 46 -49.42 -41.17 20.81
C GLU A 46 -48.62 -39.92 20.42
N ARG A 47 -48.62 -38.89 21.24
CA ARG A 47 -47.82 -37.68 21.04
C ARG A 47 -46.30 -37.97 21.13
N ASP A 48 -45.83 -38.81 22.05
CA ASP A 48 -44.42 -39.15 22.17
C ASP A 48 -44.01 -40.11 21.05
N ALA A 49 -44.83 -41.06 20.64
CA ALA A 49 -44.60 -41.91 19.51
C ALA A 49 -44.52 -41.09 18.20
N ASP A 50 -45.36 -40.09 18.04
CA ASP A 50 -45.32 -39.16 16.88
C ASP A 50 -44.11 -38.23 16.91
N ASN A 51 -43.71 -37.78 18.08
CA ASN A 51 -42.46 -37.02 18.28
C ASN A 51 -41.22 -37.86 17.97
N ILE A 52 -41.16 -39.10 18.38
CA ILE A 52 -40.08 -40.04 18.08
C ILE A 52 -40.10 -40.35 16.58
N ARG A 53 -41.27 -40.57 15.95
CA ARG A 53 -41.37 -40.72 14.47
C ARG A 53 -40.92 -39.48 13.73
N LYS A 54 -41.32 -38.31 14.18
CA LYS A 54 -40.84 -37.00 13.60
C LYS A 54 -39.34 -36.79 13.78
N GLN A 55 -38.79 -37.17 14.96
CA GLN A 55 -37.33 -37.12 15.17
C GLN A 55 -36.57 -38.11 14.32
N LYS A 56 -37.07 -39.38 14.19
CA LYS A 56 -36.45 -40.38 13.28
C LYS A 56 -36.53 -39.92 11.82
N LYS A 57 -37.68 -39.40 11.38
CA LYS A 57 -37.87 -38.82 10.05
C LYS A 57 -36.98 -37.60 9.81
N ARG A 58 -36.80 -36.72 10.81
CA ARG A 58 -35.88 -35.58 10.77
C ARG A 58 -34.42 -36.03 10.77
N LYS A 59 -34.04 -37.10 11.49
CA LYS A 59 -32.70 -37.68 11.46
C LYS A 59 -32.42 -38.31 10.09
N SER A 60 -33.31 -39.13 9.56
CA SER A 60 -33.12 -39.77 8.25
C SER A 60 -33.12 -38.76 7.09
N ALA A 61 -33.86 -37.65 7.20
CA ALA A 61 -33.84 -36.57 6.21
C ALA A 61 -32.57 -35.72 6.22
N ARG A 62 -31.67 -35.92 7.17
CA ARG A 62 -30.38 -35.22 7.29
C ARG A 62 -29.20 -36.13 6.98
N ASP A 63 -29.42 -37.41 6.88
CA ASP A 63 -28.43 -38.40 6.52
C ASP A 63 -28.36 -38.49 5.01
N ILE A 64 -27.24 -38.03 4.47
CA ILE A 64 -27.01 -38.01 3.01
C ILE A 64 -26.30 -39.32 2.56
N THR A 65 -26.66 -39.76 1.37
CA THR A 65 -25.97 -40.87 0.71
C THR A 65 -24.94 -40.32 -0.25
N ILE A 66 -23.69 -40.79 -0.13
CA ILE A 66 -22.61 -40.39 -1.01
C ILE A 66 -22.39 -41.51 -2.00
N PRO A 67 -22.67 -41.28 -3.31
CA PRO A 67 -22.43 -42.29 -4.34
C PRO A 67 -20.92 -42.52 -4.57
N PRO A 68 -20.51 -43.61 -5.21
CA PRO A 68 -19.13 -43.75 -5.66
C PRO A 68 -18.78 -42.69 -6.73
N PRO A 69 -17.48 -42.36 -6.93
CA PRO A 69 -17.05 -41.46 -7.99
C PRO A 69 -17.50 -41.99 -9.36
N ALA A 70 -17.97 -41.10 -10.22
CA ALA A 70 -18.46 -41.49 -11.55
C ALA A 70 -17.32 -42.00 -12.45
N GLU A 71 -16.16 -41.34 -12.41
CA GLU A 71 -14.97 -41.66 -13.20
C GLU A 71 -13.70 -41.66 -12.31
N PRO A 72 -13.40 -42.80 -11.65
CA PRO A 72 -12.23 -42.93 -10.79
C PRO A 72 -10.90 -42.64 -11.49
N SER A 73 -10.76 -43.06 -12.76
CA SER A 73 -9.54 -42.83 -13.53
C SER A 73 -9.27 -41.31 -13.75
N ARG A 74 -10.28 -40.57 -14.23
CA ARG A 74 -10.19 -39.11 -14.41
C ARG A 74 -9.91 -38.38 -13.09
N ARG A 75 -10.58 -38.78 -12.01
CA ARG A 75 -10.33 -38.27 -10.67
C ARG A 75 -8.87 -38.39 -10.25
N ASN A 76 -8.32 -39.62 -10.36
CA ASN A 76 -6.95 -39.92 -9.94
C ASN A 76 -5.91 -39.20 -10.83
N GLU A 77 -6.13 -39.17 -12.15
CA GLU A 77 -5.28 -38.43 -13.08
C GLU A 77 -5.28 -36.92 -12.76
N CYS A 78 -6.45 -36.33 -12.56
CA CYS A 78 -6.58 -34.91 -12.19
C CYS A 78 -5.96 -34.59 -10.83
N LEU A 79 -6.00 -35.49 -9.85
CA LEU A 79 -5.30 -35.29 -8.57
C LEU A 79 -3.78 -35.29 -8.72
N GLY A 80 -3.24 -36.01 -9.72
CA GLY A 80 -1.81 -36.03 -10.04
C GLY A 80 -1.35 -34.82 -10.87
N GLU A 81 -2.25 -34.18 -11.63
CA GLU A 81 -1.93 -33.17 -12.62
C GLU A 81 -2.72 -31.88 -12.36
N PRO A 82 -2.15 -30.90 -11.67
CA PRO A 82 -2.87 -29.68 -11.23
C PRO A 82 -3.46 -28.84 -12.36
N GLU A 83 -2.76 -28.70 -13.50
CA GLU A 83 -3.27 -27.96 -14.66
C GLU A 83 -4.48 -28.70 -15.26
N LEU A 84 -4.40 -30.03 -15.37
CA LEU A 84 -5.51 -30.86 -15.84
C LEU A 84 -6.72 -30.75 -14.90
N PHE A 85 -6.50 -30.78 -13.57
CA PHE A 85 -7.57 -30.62 -12.59
C PHE A 85 -8.32 -29.32 -12.80
N LEU A 86 -7.61 -28.18 -12.89
CA LEU A 86 -8.22 -26.87 -13.04
C LEU A 86 -9.00 -26.75 -14.36
N ARG A 87 -8.44 -27.26 -15.46
CA ARG A 87 -9.09 -27.22 -16.77
C ARG A 87 -10.28 -28.16 -16.88
N THR A 88 -10.27 -29.29 -16.16
CA THR A 88 -11.35 -30.28 -16.18
C THR A 88 -12.55 -29.83 -15.36
N TYR A 89 -12.32 -29.45 -14.10
CA TYR A 89 -13.43 -29.13 -13.16
C TYR A 89 -13.87 -27.68 -13.15
N PHE A 90 -13.05 -26.79 -13.71
CA PHE A 90 -13.33 -25.36 -13.78
C PHE A 90 -13.10 -24.79 -15.18
N ALA A 91 -13.53 -25.54 -16.21
CA ALA A 91 -13.34 -25.22 -17.63
C ALA A 91 -13.82 -23.81 -18.02
N ASP A 92 -14.95 -23.36 -17.45
CA ASP A 92 -15.48 -22.00 -17.67
C ASP A 92 -14.47 -20.90 -17.27
N THR A 93 -13.65 -21.17 -16.24
CA THR A 93 -12.65 -20.25 -15.73
C THR A 93 -11.30 -20.41 -16.42
N PHE A 94 -10.91 -21.65 -16.75
CA PHE A 94 -9.62 -22.02 -17.35
C PHE A 94 -9.79 -22.61 -18.75
N SER A 95 -10.59 -21.92 -19.59
CA SER A 95 -10.88 -22.34 -20.98
C SER A 95 -9.67 -22.25 -21.90
N GLN A 96 -8.77 -21.29 -21.65
CA GLN A 96 -7.56 -21.09 -22.46
C GLN A 96 -6.38 -21.93 -21.95
N PRO A 97 -5.42 -22.29 -22.83
CA PRO A 97 -4.18 -22.94 -22.43
C PRO A 97 -3.42 -22.14 -21.38
N PHE A 98 -2.70 -22.84 -20.51
CA PHE A 98 -1.89 -22.17 -19.50
C PHE A 98 -0.64 -21.54 -20.15
N THR A 99 -0.43 -20.28 -19.84
CA THR A 99 0.78 -19.52 -20.20
C THR A 99 1.94 -19.89 -19.28
N GLY A 100 3.15 -19.44 -19.60
CA GLY A 100 4.31 -19.59 -18.72
C GLY A 100 4.08 -18.97 -17.35
N SER A 101 3.44 -17.79 -17.29
CA SER A 101 3.11 -17.12 -16.04
C SER A 101 2.08 -17.90 -15.20
N ARG A 102 1.03 -18.44 -15.83
CA ARG A 102 0.02 -19.27 -15.15
C ARG A 102 0.61 -20.55 -14.57
N ARG A 103 1.48 -21.23 -15.34
CA ARG A 103 2.19 -22.44 -14.86
C ARG A 103 3.11 -22.12 -13.70
N GLU A 104 3.84 -21.01 -13.75
CA GLU A 104 4.72 -20.61 -12.65
C GLU A 104 3.95 -20.24 -11.39
N MET A 105 2.83 -19.52 -11.50
CA MET A 105 1.96 -19.22 -10.35
C MET A 105 1.43 -20.52 -9.72
N LEU A 106 0.91 -21.46 -10.52
CA LEU A 106 0.39 -22.73 -10.04
C LEU A 106 1.51 -23.58 -9.40
N ARG A 107 2.67 -23.66 -10.06
CA ARG A 107 3.85 -24.36 -9.53
C ARG A 107 4.29 -23.77 -8.20
N SER A 108 4.37 -22.45 -8.08
CA SER A 108 4.75 -21.78 -6.83
C SER A 108 3.80 -22.10 -5.68
N ILE A 109 2.49 -22.19 -5.94
CA ILE A 109 1.49 -22.59 -4.96
C ILE A 109 1.72 -24.03 -4.49
N ILE A 110 1.99 -24.95 -5.42
CA ILE A 110 2.22 -26.37 -5.13
C ILE A 110 3.55 -26.58 -4.41
N ASP A 111 4.63 -25.96 -4.91
CA ASP A 111 5.96 -26.06 -4.31
C ASP A 111 5.97 -25.52 -2.88
N ALA A 112 5.26 -24.41 -2.63
CA ALA A 112 5.11 -23.86 -1.29
C ALA A 112 4.36 -24.81 -0.34
N ALA A 113 3.36 -25.53 -0.83
CA ALA A 113 2.64 -26.51 -0.04
C ALA A 113 3.47 -27.79 0.21
N MET A 114 4.26 -28.25 -0.77
CA MET A 114 5.05 -29.49 -0.68
C MET A 114 6.38 -29.31 0.03
N TYR A 115 7.10 -28.24 -0.29
CA TYR A 115 8.51 -28.04 0.13
C TYR A 115 8.70 -26.86 1.07
N GLY A 116 7.64 -26.09 1.27
CA GLY A 116 7.73 -24.86 2.06
C GLY A 116 8.44 -23.71 1.33
N GLY A 117 8.59 -22.59 2.03
CA GLY A 117 9.31 -21.41 1.55
C GLY A 117 8.39 -20.28 1.10
N ASP A 118 9.03 -19.22 0.60
CA ASP A 118 8.37 -17.97 0.22
C ASP A 118 8.55 -17.73 -1.29
N TYR A 119 7.46 -17.49 -2.01
CA TYR A 119 7.42 -17.33 -3.47
C TYR A 119 6.70 -16.03 -3.82
N ALA A 120 7.19 -15.29 -4.81
CA ALA A 120 6.53 -14.10 -5.32
C ALA A 120 6.52 -14.11 -6.85
N VAL A 121 5.33 -14.09 -7.45
CA VAL A 121 5.15 -14.11 -8.90
C VAL A 121 4.37 -12.87 -9.31
N ALA A 122 5.03 -11.94 -10.01
CA ALA A 122 4.34 -10.87 -10.70
C ALA A 122 3.95 -11.34 -12.11
N ALA A 123 2.65 -11.32 -12.37
CA ALA A 123 2.08 -11.71 -13.65
C ALA A 123 1.27 -10.55 -14.25
N PRO A 124 1.21 -10.43 -15.58
CA PRO A 124 0.44 -9.41 -16.27
C PRO A 124 -1.01 -9.33 -15.80
N ARG A 125 -1.61 -8.15 -15.93
CA ARG A 125 -3.04 -7.99 -15.68
C ARG A 125 -3.85 -8.86 -16.64
N GLY A 126 -4.85 -9.57 -16.10
CA GLY A 126 -5.69 -10.48 -16.89
C GLY A 126 -5.24 -11.94 -16.88
N GLU A 127 -4.07 -12.29 -16.30
CA GLU A 127 -3.56 -13.68 -16.22
C GLU A 127 -4.33 -14.57 -15.22
N GLY A 128 -5.35 -14.05 -14.53
CA GLY A 128 -6.20 -14.85 -13.66
C GLY A 128 -5.62 -15.19 -12.29
N LYS A 129 -4.75 -14.34 -11.74
CA LYS A 129 -4.10 -14.49 -10.41
C LYS A 129 -5.07 -14.92 -9.32
N THR A 130 -6.13 -14.13 -9.10
CA THR A 130 -7.16 -14.41 -8.09
C THR A 130 -7.81 -15.78 -8.29
N ARG A 131 -8.09 -16.16 -9.55
CA ARG A 131 -8.68 -17.46 -9.85
C ARG A 131 -7.71 -18.59 -9.55
N LEU A 132 -6.44 -18.45 -9.90
CA LEU A 132 -5.40 -19.44 -9.56
C LEU A 132 -5.18 -19.54 -8.04
N ALA A 133 -5.22 -18.44 -7.30
CA ALA A 133 -5.12 -18.47 -5.84
C ALA A 133 -6.25 -19.29 -5.21
N LEU A 134 -7.49 -19.03 -5.61
CA LEU A 134 -8.67 -19.66 -5.03
C LEU A 134 -8.84 -21.12 -5.45
N TYR A 135 -8.79 -21.41 -6.74
CA TYR A 135 -8.97 -22.77 -7.25
C TYR A 135 -7.74 -23.65 -7.03
N GLY A 136 -6.53 -23.03 -6.98
CA GLY A 136 -5.32 -23.70 -6.52
C GLY A 136 -5.43 -24.14 -5.05
N ALA A 137 -6.00 -23.30 -4.18
CA ALA A 137 -6.27 -23.67 -2.79
C ALA A 137 -7.27 -24.85 -2.70
N VAL A 138 -8.31 -24.90 -3.54
CA VAL A 138 -9.25 -26.03 -3.62
C VAL A 138 -8.51 -27.29 -4.07
N TYR A 139 -7.66 -27.21 -5.10
CA TYR A 139 -6.82 -28.33 -5.54
C TYR A 139 -5.93 -28.86 -4.40
N LEU A 140 -5.22 -27.97 -3.69
CA LEU A 140 -4.36 -28.37 -2.58
C LEU A 140 -5.11 -29.10 -1.47
N MET A 141 -6.34 -28.72 -1.21
CA MET A 141 -7.18 -29.41 -0.21
C MET A 141 -7.58 -30.80 -0.69
N LEU A 142 -8.01 -30.95 -1.94
CA LEU A 142 -8.46 -32.22 -2.50
C LEU A 142 -7.31 -33.19 -2.74
N SER A 143 -6.14 -32.71 -3.16
CA SER A 143 -4.92 -33.51 -3.31
C SER A 143 -4.25 -33.86 -1.97
N GLY A 144 -4.71 -33.25 -0.85
CA GLY A 144 -4.13 -33.47 0.47
C GLY A 144 -2.82 -32.74 0.74
N LEU A 145 -2.37 -31.88 -0.19
CA LEU A 145 -1.13 -31.13 -0.08
C LEU A 145 -1.20 -30.00 0.98
N SER A 146 -2.39 -29.46 1.23
CA SER A 146 -2.60 -28.49 2.30
C SER A 146 -3.91 -28.74 3.02
N SER A 147 -3.86 -28.78 4.35
CA SER A 147 -5.06 -28.97 5.16
C SER A 147 -5.75 -27.67 5.55
N PHE A 148 -5.05 -26.54 5.45
CA PHE A 148 -5.59 -25.22 5.76
C PHE A 148 -4.87 -24.12 4.96
N PRO A 149 -5.15 -23.99 3.64
CA PRO A 149 -4.74 -22.82 2.87
C PRO A 149 -5.58 -21.60 3.24
N ILE A 150 -4.93 -20.43 3.35
CA ILE A 150 -5.58 -19.13 3.51
C ILE A 150 -5.26 -18.25 2.30
N VAL A 151 -6.28 -17.59 1.72
CA VAL A 151 -6.12 -16.62 0.65
C VAL A 151 -6.34 -15.22 1.22
N ILE A 152 -5.36 -14.34 1.04
CA ILE A 152 -5.38 -12.98 1.58
C ILE A 152 -5.41 -12.00 0.42
N GLY A 153 -6.52 -11.29 0.28
CA GLY A 153 -6.73 -10.29 -0.77
C GLY A 153 -6.63 -8.86 -0.24
N LYS A 154 -6.86 -7.90 -1.14
CA LYS A 154 -6.78 -6.47 -0.86
C LYS A 154 -7.77 -5.98 0.21
N SER A 155 -8.97 -6.54 0.30
CA SER A 155 -9.98 -6.14 1.28
C SER A 155 -10.86 -7.30 1.70
N GLN A 156 -11.38 -7.24 2.94
CA GLN A 156 -12.22 -8.26 3.52
C GLN A 156 -13.52 -8.51 2.73
N ILE A 157 -14.16 -7.44 2.25
CA ILE A 157 -15.39 -7.55 1.46
C ILE A 157 -15.14 -8.30 0.15
N LYS A 158 -14.04 -7.96 -0.57
CA LYS A 158 -13.69 -8.64 -1.81
C LYS A 158 -13.36 -10.11 -1.55
N ALA A 159 -12.58 -10.40 -0.51
CA ALA A 159 -12.22 -11.75 -0.11
C ALA A 159 -13.45 -12.63 0.19
N GLN A 160 -14.45 -12.10 0.89
CA GLN A 160 -15.71 -12.80 1.16
C GLN A 160 -16.52 -13.07 -0.11
N ASN A 161 -16.58 -12.12 -1.05
CA ASN A 161 -17.27 -12.30 -2.32
C ASN A 161 -16.60 -13.37 -3.19
N GLU A 162 -15.27 -13.41 -3.22
CA GLU A 162 -14.51 -14.44 -3.93
C GLU A 162 -14.74 -15.83 -3.30
N LEU A 163 -14.74 -15.92 -1.97
CA LEU A 163 -15.05 -17.17 -1.27
C LEU A 163 -16.48 -17.64 -1.53
N LYS A 164 -17.44 -16.71 -1.67
CA LYS A 164 -18.81 -17.04 -2.06
C LYS A 164 -18.85 -17.71 -3.45
N THR A 165 -18.08 -17.21 -4.40
CA THR A 165 -17.96 -17.84 -5.74
C THR A 165 -17.46 -19.29 -5.65
N ILE A 166 -16.48 -19.56 -4.78
CA ILE A 166 -16.00 -20.94 -4.56
C ILE A 166 -17.10 -21.83 -3.98
N LYS A 167 -17.87 -21.33 -3.00
CA LYS A 167 -19.00 -22.08 -2.43
C LYS A 167 -20.05 -22.43 -3.49
N GLU A 168 -20.39 -21.48 -4.34
CA GLU A 168 -21.32 -21.68 -5.45
C GLU A 168 -20.80 -22.74 -6.44
N LYS A 169 -19.51 -22.71 -6.79
CA LYS A 169 -18.90 -23.71 -7.68
C LYS A 169 -18.87 -25.10 -7.05
N LEU A 170 -18.56 -25.22 -5.75
CA LEU A 170 -18.59 -26.51 -5.03
C LEU A 170 -20.01 -27.11 -4.96
N GLN A 171 -21.05 -26.27 -4.99
CA GLN A 171 -22.44 -26.67 -4.96
C GLN A 171 -23.02 -27.03 -6.33
N GLN A 172 -22.49 -26.44 -7.41
CA GLN A 172 -23.14 -26.46 -8.73
C GLN A 172 -22.32 -27.17 -9.82
N SER A 173 -21.02 -27.41 -9.63
CA SER A 173 -20.18 -28.06 -10.64
C SER A 173 -20.53 -29.54 -10.72
N GLU A 174 -21.37 -29.92 -11.70
CA GLU A 174 -21.85 -31.30 -11.86
C GLU A 174 -20.69 -32.29 -12.02
N LEU A 175 -19.66 -31.93 -12.80
CA LEU A 175 -18.53 -32.80 -13.02
C LEU A 175 -17.69 -33.02 -11.76
N LEU A 176 -17.45 -31.93 -10.98
CA LEU A 176 -16.75 -32.04 -9.71
C LEU A 176 -17.54 -32.86 -8.69
N ILE A 177 -18.86 -32.67 -8.63
CA ILE A 177 -19.75 -33.43 -7.74
C ILE A 177 -19.76 -34.90 -8.14
N ALA A 178 -19.74 -35.23 -9.44
CA ALA A 178 -19.75 -36.58 -9.93
C ALA A 178 -18.45 -37.35 -9.57
N ASP A 179 -17.28 -36.67 -9.68
CA ASP A 179 -15.99 -37.34 -9.44
C ASP A 179 -15.50 -37.19 -7.97
N PHE A 180 -15.94 -36.15 -7.26
CA PHE A 180 -15.66 -35.92 -5.83
C PHE A 180 -16.95 -35.84 -5.02
N PRO A 181 -17.80 -36.89 -5.05
CA PRO A 181 -19.12 -36.84 -4.43
C PRO A 181 -19.06 -36.65 -2.91
N GLU A 182 -17.99 -37.10 -2.25
CA GLU A 182 -17.77 -36.91 -0.81
C GLU A 182 -17.56 -35.44 -0.41
N VAL A 183 -17.26 -34.57 -1.39
CA VAL A 183 -17.19 -33.13 -1.23
C VAL A 183 -18.45 -32.49 -1.78
N GLY A 184 -18.76 -32.71 -3.05
CA GLY A 184 -19.80 -32.00 -3.77
C GLY A 184 -21.20 -32.30 -3.28
N VAL A 185 -21.52 -33.56 -2.95
CA VAL A 185 -22.87 -33.94 -2.49
C VAL A 185 -23.20 -33.24 -1.14
N PRO A 186 -22.34 -33.29 -0.11
CA PRO A 186 -22.59 -32.54 1.11
C PRO A 186 -22.82 -31.03 0.89
N PHE A 187 -22.01 -30.38 0.03
CA PHE A 187 -22.20 -28.97 -0.29
C PHE A 187 -23.52 -28.68 -1.00
N ARG A 188 -23.90 -29.53 -1.95
CA ARG A 188 -25.16 -29.39 -2.69
C ARG A 188 -26.38 -29.58 -1.81
N GLU A 189 -26.38 -30.57 -0.93
CA GLU A 189 -27.49 -30.87 -0.03
C GLU A 189 -27.70 -29.78 1.06
N VAL A 190 -26.66 -29.07 1.43
CA VAL A 190 -26.78 -27.88 2.29
C VAL A 190 -27.56 -26.76 1.56
N GLY A 191 -27.40 -26.62 0.25
CA GLY A 191 -28.16 -25.70 -0.58
C GLY A 191 -28.01 -24.22 -0.13
N GLY A 192 -26.84 -23.82 0.38
CA GLY A 192 -26.57 -22.48 0.87
C GLY A 192 -27.11 -22.14 2.27
N TRP A 193 -27.83 -23.05 2.92
CA TRP A 193 -28.40 -22.83 4.25
C TRP A 193 -27.45 -23.34 5.35
N SER A 194 -26.72 -22.46 6.01
CA SER A 194 -25.79 -22.79 7.09
C SER A 194 -26.44 -23.60 8.23
N SER A 195 -27.72 -23.43 8.49
CA SER A 195 -28.48 -24.21 9.48
C SER A 195 -28.60 -25.69 9.12
N ARG A 196 -28.57 -26.04 7.84
CA ARG A 196 -28.57 -27.45 7.38
C ARG A 196 -27.20 -28.12 7.54
N ALA A 197 -26.13 -27.36 7.36
CA ALA A 197 -24.75 -27.83 7.50
C ALA A 197 -24.50 -28.45 8.90
N ARG A 198 -24.97 -27.78 9.94
CA ARG A 198 -24.66 -28.12 11.36
C ARG A 198 -25.10 -29.51 11.79
N LEU A 199 -26.10 -30.11 11.17
CA LEU A 199 -26.69 -31.38 11.57
C LEU A 199 -26.70 -32.40 10.42
N GLN A 200 -25.95 -32.14 9.35
CA GLN A 200 -25.84 -33.09 8.23
C GLN A 200 -25.02 -34.28 8.66
N THR A 201 -25.51 -35.49 8.31
CA THR A 201 -24.81 -36.75 8.56
C THR A 201 -24.62 -37.51 7.24
N ALA A 202 -23.61 -38.36 7.21
CA ALA A 202 -23.37 -39.34 6.14
C ALA A 202 -23.09 -40.69 6.81
N GLY A 203 -23.90 -41.71 6.51
CA GLY A 203 -23.81 -43.00 7.18
C GLY A 203 -23.96 -42.88 8.71
N GLY A 204 -24.80 -41.92 9.19
CA GLY A 204 -25.04 -41.68 10.59
C GLY A 204 -24.00 -40.81 11.29
N SER A 205 -22.82 -40.54 10.70
CA SER A 205 -21.75 -39.72 11.23
C SER A 205 -21.88 -38.26 10.80
N LEU A 206 -21.61 -37.30 11.70
CA LEU A 206 -21.66 -35.87 11.37
C LEU A 206 -20.62 -35.51 10.30
N THR A 207 -21.03 -34.82 9.25
CA THR A 207 -20.12 -34.34 8.18
C THR A 207 -19.24 -33.20 8.66
N ASN A 208 -19.64 -32.48 9.71
CA ASN A 208 -18.92 -31.32 10.23
C ASN A 208 -18.64 -30.20 9.21
N ILE A 209 -19.39 -30.17 8.11
CA ILE A 209 -19.28 -29.12 7.08
C ILE A 209 -19.65 -27.76 7.66
N GLU A 210 -18.93 -26.69 7.25
CA GLU A 210 -19.18 -25.33 7.68
C GLU A 210 -19.07 -24.35 6.50
N LEU A 211 -20.02 -23.39 6.43
CA LEU A 211 -20.11 -22.36 5.40
C LEU A 211 -20.25 -20.99 6.08
N ALA A 212 -19.15 -20.45 6.56
CA ALA A 212 -19.09 -19.11 7.15
C ALA A 212 -18.77 -18.04 6.10
N ALA A 213 -18.89 -16.75 6.45
CA ALA A 213 -18.62 -15.67 5.51
C ALA A 213 -17.14 -15.63 5.06
N ASP A 214 -16.24 -15.91 5.98
CA ASP A 214 -14.78 -15.79 5.85
C ASP A 214 -14.04 -17.13 5.70
N HIS A 215 -14.74 -18.27 5.88
CA HIS A 215 -14.15 -19.58 5.70
C HIS A 215 -15.16 -20.63 5.26
N ILE A 216 -14.62 -21.75 4.78
CA ILE A 216 -15.32 -23.01 4.52
C ILE A 216 -14.56 -24.14 5.18
N ILE A 217 -15.30 -25.11 5.74
CA ILE A 217 -14.75 -26.37 6.21
C ILE A 217 -15.37 -27.48 5.37
N PHE A 218 -14.52 -28.25 4.72
CA PHE A 218 -14.95 -29.40 3.92
C PHE A 218 -15.55 -30.48 4.84
N PRO A 219 -16.47 -31.29 4.32
CA PRO A 219 -17.02 -32.39 5.10
C PRO A 219 -15.92 -33.35 5.56
N THR A 220 -16.13 -34.00 6.68
CA THR A 220 -15.31 -35.11 7.16
C THR A 220 -16.03 -36.40 6.78
N ILE A 221 -15.53 -37.07 5.73
CA ILE A 221 -16.09 -38.32 5.23
C ILE A 221 -15.03 -39.42 5.37
N THR A 222 -15.35 -40.41 6.17
CA THR A 222 -14.50 -41.58 6.38
C THR A 222 -14.94 -42.75 5.48
N ARG A 223 -14.08 -43.73 5.28
CA ARG A 223 -14.38 -44.90 4.47
C ARG A 223 -15.63 -45.63 4.94
N ASP A 224 -15.88 -45.65 6.25
CA ASP A 224 -17.03 -46.31 6.85
C ASP A 224 -18.38 -45.69 6.49
N CYS A 225 -18.36 -44.44 6.03
CA CYS A 225 -19.53 -43.70 5.55
C CYS A 225 -19.87 -43.97 4.09
N LEU A 226 -19.00 -44.71 3.37
CA LEU A 226 -19.03 -44.87 1.93
C LEU A 226 -19.39 -46.31 1.54
N ASP A 227 -20.57 -46.48 0.95
CA ASP A 227 -21.03 -47.76 0.46
C ASP A 227 -20.56 -47.99 -0.99
N ARG A 228 -20.03 -49.18 -1.32
CA ARG A 228 -19.62 -49.61 -2.68
C ARG A 228 -18.55 -48.74 -3.37
N TRP A 229 -17.72 -48.03 -2.61
CA TRP A 229 -16.63 -47.25 -3.20
C TRP A 229 -15.51 -48.18 -3.71
N PRO A 230 -14.88 -47.82 -4.87
CA PRO A 230 -13.71 -48.55 -5.37
C PRO A 230 -12.57 -48.55 -4.34
N SER A 231 -11.84 -49.69 -4.28
CA SER A 231 -10.76 -49.84 -3.29
C SER A 231 -9.56 -48.95 -3.58
N ASP A 232 -9.39 -48.51 -4.83
CA ASP A 232 -8.35 -47.59 -5.32
C ASP A 232 -8.72 -46.11 -5.24
N CYS A 233 -9.92 -45.78 -4.77
CA CYS A 233 -10.38 -44.40 -4.53
C CYS A 233 -10.47 -44.10 -3.03
N GLU A 234 -9.56 -43.31 -2.52
CA GLU A 234 -9.65 -42.77 -1.15
C GLU A 234 -10.47 -41.49 -1.09
N PRO A 235 -11.28 -41.29 -0.04
CA PRO A 235 -12.01 -40.03 0.14
C PRO A 235 -11.04 -38.87 0.40
N CYS A 236 -11.19 -37.80 -0.36
CA CYS A 236 -10.37 -36.57 -0.26
C CYS A 236 -10.88 -35.59 0.81
N SER A 237 -12.12 -35.77 1.30
CA SER A 237 -12.78 -34.85 2.24
C SER A 237 -12.50 -35.23 3.70
N ARG A 238 -11.56 -34.52 4.34
CA ARG A 238 -11.07 -34.80 5.69
C ARG A 238 -11.21 -33.59 6.61
N GLY A 239 -12.22 -32.75 6.41
CA GLY A 239 -12.42 -31.54 7.19
C GLY A 239 -11.37 -30.45 6.93
N GLN A 240 -10.83 -30.37 5.72
CA GLN A 240 -9.91 -29.30 5.32
C GLN A 240 -10.60 -27.93 5.44
N ILE A 241 -9.81 -26.91 5.71
CA ILE A 241 -10.28 -25.54 5.94
C ILE A 241 -9.71 -24.64 4.85
N MET A 242 -10.53 -23.79 4.26
CA MET A 242 -10.09 -22.69 3.43
C MET A 242 -10.64 -21.39 4.02
N SER A 243 -9.78 -20.42 4.27
CA SER A 243 -10.17 -19.08 4.69
C SER A 243 -9.81 -18.06 3.62
N SER A 244 -10.63 -17.00 3.51
CA SER A 244 -10.36 -15.86 2.63
C SER A 244 -10.56 -14.57 3.41
N LEU A 245 -9.47 -13.81 3.58
CA LEU A 245 -9.39 -12.61 4.40
C LEU A 245 -8.85 -11.42 3.59
N GLY A 246 -9.12 -10.21 4.06
CA GLY A 246 -8.49 -8.99 3.55
C GLY A 246 -7.31 -8.56 4.39
N VAL A 247 -6.35 -7.81 3.80
CA VAL A 247 -5.26 -7.17 4.56
C VAL A 247 -5.78 -6.15 5.59
N ASP A 248 -6.99 -5.64 5.39
CA ASP A 248 -7.73 -4.76 6.31
C ASP A 248 -8.49 -5.52 7.41
N GLY A 249 -8.48 -6.85 7.37
CA GLY A 249 -9.14 -7.73 8.31
C GLY A 249 -8.23 -8.30 9.41
N PRO A 250 -8.80 -9.04 10.37
CA PRO A 250 -8.04 -9.65 11.46
C PRO A 250 -7.29 -10.90 10.98
N ILE A 251 -6.05 -10.74 10.53
CA ILE A 251 -5.20 -11.86 10.08
C ILE A 251 -4.60 -12.59 11.29
N ARG A 252 -4.09 -11.84 12.30
CA ARG A 252 -3.45 -12.41 13.48
C ARG A 252 -4.38 -13.35 14.25
N GLY A 253 -3.84 -14.51 14.64
CA GLY A 253 -4.56 -15.45 15.48
C GLY A 253 -5.63 -16.27 14.76
N THR A 254 -5.68 -16.22 13.40
CA THR A 254 -6.58 -17.06 12.61
C THR A 254 -6.42 -18.52 13.03
N ASN A 255 -7.49 -19.07 13.59
CA ASN A 255 -7.57 -20.43 14.12
C ASN A 255 -9.02 -20.92 13.99
N TYR A 256 -9.22 -22.07 13.40
CA TYR A 256 -10.51 -22.73 13.30
C TYR A 256 -10.41 -24.16 13.84
N ARG A 257 -11.18 -24.50 14.86
CA ARG A 257 -11.16 -25.83 15.50
C ARG A 257 -9.75 -26.27 15.88
N ASP A 258 -8.99 -25.39 16.56
CA ASP A 258 -7.61 -25.61 17.01
C ASP A 258 -6.60 -25.89 15.87
N ARG A 259 -6.98 -25.61 14.60
CA ARG A 259 -6.11 -25.75 13.43
C ARG A 259 -5.68 -24.38 12.93
N ARG A 260 -4.41 -24.26 12.58
CA ARG A 260 -3.80 -23.05 12.04
C ARG A 260 -3.46 -23.18 10.56
N PRO A 261 -3.38 -22.06 9.80
CA PRO A 261 -2.99 -22.09 8.41
C PRO A 261 -1.66 -22.76 8.18
N THR A 262 -1.58 -23.53 7.08
CA THR A 262 -0.37 -24.22 6.62
C THR A 262 0.28 -23.54 5.43
N LEU A 263 -0.51 -22.78 4.66
CA LEU A 263 -0.08 -22.01 3.48
C LEU A 263 -0.87 -20.71 3.41
N ALA A 264 -0.20 -19.60 3.14
CA ALA A 264 -0.81 -18.30 2.86
C ALA A 264 -0.56 -17.89 1.40
N ILE A 265 -1.64 -17.59 0.66
CA ILE A 265 -1.59 -17.06 -0.70
C ILE A 265 -2.05 -15.61 -0.65
N LEU A 266 -1.13 -14.69 -0.96
CA LEU A 266 -1.36 -13.25 -1.01
C LEU A 266 -1.78 -12.89 -2.45
N ASP A 267 -3.00 -12.40 -2.65
CA ASP A 267 -3.59 -12.12 -3.97
C ASP A 267 -3.79 -10.62 -4.18
N ASP A 268 -2.93 -10.00 -5.00
CA ASP A 268 -2.99 -8.58 -5.37
C ASP A 268 -3.33 -7.66 -4.18
N ILE A 269 -2.56 -7.76 -3.10
CA ILE A 269 -2.82 -7.07 -1.82
C ILE A 269 -2.69 -5.55 -1.90
N GLU A 270 -2.08 -5.03 -2.96
CA GLU A 270 -1.88 -3.59 -3.19
C GLU A 270 -2.78 -3.07 -4.31
N SER A 271 -3.06 -1.77 -4.26
CA SER A 271 -3.62 -0.98 -5.35
C SER A 271 -2.66 0.14 -5.70
N LYS A 272 -2.88 0.83 -6.82
CA LYS A 272 -2.07 1.98 -7.20
C LYS A 272 -1.95 3.00 -6.06
N GLN A 273 -3.08 3.35 -5.43
CA GLN A 273 -3.10 4.33 -4.33
C GLN A 273 -2.33 3.86 -3.09
N THR A 274 -2.44 2.58 -2.73
CA THR A 274 -1.71 2.03 -1.57
C THR A 274 -0.24 1.81 -1.88
N ALA A 275 0.11 1.51 -3.13
CA ALA A 275 1.48 1.36 -3.61
C ALA A 275 2.26 2.68 -3.69
N ASP A 276 1.56 3.83 -3.78
CA ASP A 276 2.17 5.17 -3.77
C ASP A 276 2.36 5.73 -2.34
N SER A 277 1.86 5.02 -1.31
CA SER A 277 1.91 5.45 0.08
C SER A 277 3.00 4.72 0.86
N ASP A 278 4.08 5.41 1.21
CA ASP A 278 5.21 4.83 1.95
C ASP A 278 4.77 4.18 3.28
N THR A 279 3.84 4.81 4.01
CA THR A 279 3.30 4.25 5.26
C THR A 279 2.47 2.99 5.04
N THR A 280 1.72 2.92 3.94
CA THR A 280 0.94 1.74 3.61
C THR A 280 1.85 0.60 3.13
N ILE A 281 2.91 0.91 2.37
CA ILE A 281 3.94 -0.05 1.98
C ILE A 281 4.59 -0.68 3.22
N GLU A 282 5.02 0.14 4.19
CA GLU A 282 5.58 -0.35 5.46
C GLU A 282 4.58 -1.20 6.24
N ALA A 283 3.32 -0.78 6.34
CA ALA A 283 2.26 -1.55 7.00
C ALA A 283 2.01 -2.89 6.31
N ASN A 284 1.98 -2.93 4.97
CA ASN A 284 1.84 -4.17 4.21
C ASN A 284 3.04 -5.10 4.41
N GLN A 285 4.26 -4.57 4.48
CA GLN A 285 5.44 -5.38 4.81
C GLN A 285 5.33 -5.98 6.21
N ASP A 286 4.89 -5.20 7.21
CA ASP A 286 4.67 -5.68 8.57
C ASP A 286 3.61 -6.77 8.63
N ILE A 287 2.51 -6.63 7.88
CA ILE A 287 1.49 -7.66 7.76
C ILE A 287 2.09 -8.95 7.18
N ILE A 288 2.82 -8.86 6.07
CA ILE A 288 3.42 -10.05 5.43
C ILE A 288 4.43 -10.74 6.34
N GLU A 289 5.33 -9.97 6.95
CA GLU A 289 6.45 -10.55 7.73
C GLU A 289 6.03 -10.97 9.14
N LYS A 290 5.18 -10.19 9.81
CA LYS A 290 4.82 -10.39 11.21
C LYS A 290 3.47 -11.12 11.37
N ASP A 291 2.43 -10.69 10.65
CA ASP A 291 1.09 -11.20 10.86
C ASP A 291 0.87 -12.50 10.09
N VAL A 292 1.18 -12.52 8.80
CA VAL A 292 1.09 -13.72 7.96
C VAL A 292 2.20 -14.71 8.32
N GLY A 293 3.43 -14.23 8.49
CA GLY A 293 4.55 -15.09 8.88
C GLY A 293 4.36 -15.81 10.23
N GLY A 294 3.55 -15.22 11.12
CA GLY A 294 3.21 -15.75 12.44
C GLY A 294 1.96 -16.64 12.51
N LEU A 295 1.30 -16.94 11.39
CA LEU A 295 0.05 -17.73 11.36
C LEU A 295 0.25 -19.21 11.72
N GLY A 296 1.43 -19.77 11.48
CA GLY A 296 1.72 -21.18 11.67
C GLY A 296 1.58 -21.66 13.11
N PRO A 297 1.53 -23.00 13.32
CA PRO A 297 1.67 -23.60 14.63
C PRO A 297 3.02 -23.26 15.27
N ASN A 298 3.11 -23.31 16.59
CA ASN A 298 4.36 -23.08 17.30
C ASN A 298 5.51 -23.95 16.75
N GLY A 299 6.60 -23.29 16.36
CA GLY A 299 7.78 -23.97 15.81
C GLY A 299 7.72 -24.26 14.31
N THR A 300 6.62 -23.92 13.63
CA THR A 300 6.48 -24.12 12.16
C THR A 300 6.22 -22.78 11.48
N ARG A 301 6.97 -22.48 10.43
CA ARG A 301 6.75 -21.30 9.60
C ARG A 301 5.69 -21.60 8.54
N VAL A 302 4.72 -20.71 8.38
CA VAL A 302 3.78 -20.75 7.26
C VAL A 302 4.51 -20.48 5.95
N SER A 303 4.27 -21.29 4.93
CA SER A 303 4.72 -21.00 3.58
C SER A 303 3.88 -19.89 2.97
N ARG A 304 4.52 -19.02 2.16
CA ARG A 304 3.85 -17.85 1.60
C ARG A 304 4.02 -17.80 0.08
N VAL A 305 2.95 -17.51 -0.62
CA VAL A 305 2.96 -17.28 -2.07
C VAL A 305 2.30 -15.94 -2.36
N MET A 306 3.01 -15.04 -3.00
CA MET A 306 2.47 -13.75 -3.44
C MET A 306 2.22 -13.80 -4.94
N LEU A 307 0.97 -13.63 -5.36
CA LEU A 307 0.56 -13.42 -6.74
C LEU A 307 0.19 -11.96 -6.90
N CYS A 308 0.92 -11.23 -7.73
CA CYS A 308 0.81 -9.77 -7.74
C CYS A 308 1.00 -9.16 -9.14
N THR A 309 0.69 -7.87 -9.24
CA THR A 309 1.05 -6.97 -10.33
C THR A 309 1.88 -5.83 -9.74
N THR A 310 2.99 -5.46 -10.34
CA THR A 310 3.79 -4.32 -9.88
C THR A 310 3.08 -3.01 -10.21
N GLN A 311 3.08 -2.05 -9.28
CA GLN A 311 2.43 -0.74 -9.48
C GLN A 311 3.45 0.39 -9.66
N ASN A 312 4.56 0.32 -8.93
CA ASN A 312 5.71 1.21 -9.01
C ASN A 312 6.95 0.48 -8.44
N ARG A 313 8.12 1.10 -8.50
CA ARG A 313 9.37 0.47 -8.02
C ARG A 313 9.52 0.41 -6.50
N LYS A 314 8.67 1.11 -5.75
CA LYS A 314 8.66 1.09 -4.28
C LYS A 314 7.67 0.07 -3.71
N CYS A 315 6.68 -0.37 -4.47
CA CYS A 315 5.59 -1.20 -3.98
C CYS A 315 6.08 -2.57 -3.46
N VAL A 316 5.33 -3.17 -2.57
CA VAL A 316 5.62 -4.48 -1.99
C VAL A 316 5.77 -5.54 -3.10
N ALA A 317 4.89 -5.54 -4.10
CA ALA A 317 4.96 -6.45 -5.23
C ALA A 317 6.30 -6.37 -5.97
N TYR A 318 6.83 -5.16 -6.19
CA TYR A 318 8.12 -4.98 -6.84
C TYR A 318 9.28 -5.45 -5.95
N MET A 319 9.26 -5.12 -4.66
CA MET A 319 10.32 -5.51 -3.72
C MET A 319 10.41 -7.03 -3.54
N TYR A 320 9.27 -7.72 -3.37
CA TYR A 320 9.26 -9.16 -3.07
C TYR A 320 9.53 -10.03 -4.31
N THR A 321 9.33 -9.49 -5.51
CA THR A 321 9.71 -10.16 -6.77
C THR A 321 11.16 -9.88 -7.18
N ASP A 322 11.87 -8.99 -6.49
CA ASP A 322 13.29 -8.70 -6.70
C ASP A 322 14.15 -9.45 -5.67
N ARG A 323 14.86 -10.48 -6.12
CA ARG A 323 15.77 -11.29 -5.27
C ARG A 323 16.92 -10.50 -4.65
N LYS A 324 17.26 -9.32 -5.19
CA LYS A 324 18.28 -8.45 -4.59
C LYS A 324 17.76 -7.75 -3.35
N GLN A 325 16.48 -7.34 -3.37
CA GLN A 325 15.83 -6.66 -2.25
C GLN A 325 15.31 -7.66 -1.19
N LYS A 326 14.76 -8.79 -1.62
CA LYS A 326 14.23 -9.86 -0.74
C LYS A 326 14.82 -11.23 -1.11
N PRO A 327 16.07 -11.51 -0.71
CA PRO A 327 16.77 -12.75 -1.09
C PRO A 327 16.09 -14.05 -0.60
N SER A 328 15.32 -13.99 0.49
CA SER A 328 14.58 -15.15 1.03
C SER A 328 13.36 -15.54 0.19
N TRP A 329 12.92 -14.68 -0.72
CA TRP A 329 11.79 -14.94 -1.60
C TRP A 329 12.25 -15.40 -2.98
N LYS A 330 11.61 -16.43 -3.51
CA LYS A 330 11.81 -16.89 -4.88
C LYS A 330 10.98 -16.02 -5.83
N GLY A 331 11.47 -14.79 -6.07
CA GLY A 331 10.79 -13.76 -6.86
C GLY A 331 11.00 -13.95 -8.36
N VAL A 332 9.93 -13.76 -9.16
CA VAL A 332 9.95 -13.73 -10.62
C VAL A 332 8.89 -12.76 -11.16
N ARG A 333 9.20 -12.12 -12.32
CA ARG A 333 8.28 -11.22 -13.03
C ARG A 333 8.10 -11.68 -14.47
N PHE A 334 6.85 -11.70 -14.92
CA PHE A 334 6.47 -11.99 -16.29
C PHE A 334 6.01 -10.73 -17.01
N ARG A 335 6.31 -10.66 -18.29
CA ARG A 335 5.93 -9.56 -19.19
C ARG A 335 4.91 -10.04 -20.20
N SER A 336 3.99 -9.16 -20.61
CA SER A 336 3.13 -9.41 -21.78
C SER A 336 3.94 -9.37 -23.06
N LEU A 337 4.84 -8.39 -23.20
CA LEU A 337 5.79 -8.31 -24.31
C LEU A 337 7.17 -8.76 -23.81
N VAL A 338 7.55 -10.00 -24.15
CA VAL A 338 8.84 -10.60 -23.72
C VAL A 338 9.99 -10.06 -24.56
N THR A 339 9.81 -10.03 -25.89
CA THR A 339 10.76 -9.44 -26.82
C THR A 339 10.02 -8.46 -27.73
N PRO A 340 10.47 -7.22 -27.84
CA PRO A 340 9.87 -6.25 -28.75
C PRO A 340 10.10 -6.64 -30.20
N PRO A 341 9.23 -6.19 -31.15
CA PRO A 341 9.42 -6.40 -32.57
C PRO A 341 10.63 -5.65 -33.11
N ASP A 342 11.20 -6.13 -34.22
CA ASP A 342 12.35 -5.51 -34.87
C ASP A 342 12.02 -4.12 -35.45
N ARG A 343 10.76 -3.91 -35.89
CA ARG A 343 10.26 -2.68 -36.53
C ARG A 343 9.36 -1.90 -35.55
N VAL A 344 9.96 -1.38 -34.48
CA VAL A 344 9.26 -0.52 -33.52
C VAL A 344 8.74 0.76 -34.17
N ASP A 345 9.43 1.26 -35.21
CA ASP A 345 9.02 2.42 -35.98
C ASP A 345 7.64 2.29 -36.63
N LEU A 346 7.29 1.12 -37.18
CA LEU A 346 5.95 0.85 -37.72
C LEU A 346 4.88 0.80 -36.59
N TRP A 347 5.25 0.34 -35.42
CA TRP A 347 4.35 0.38 -34.28
C TRP A 347 4.16 1.79 -33.72
N ASP A 348 5.16 2.66 -33.81
CA ASP A 348 5.00 4.08 -33.46
C ASP A 348 4.01 4.76 -34.38
N GLU A 349 4.12 4.53 -35.72
CA GLU A 349 3.16 5.00 -36.70
C GLU A 349 1.74 4.45 -36.48
N TYR A 350 1.62 3.15 -36.16
CA TYR A 350 0.35 2.52 -35.78
C TYR A 350 -0.29 3.19 -34.55
N ILE A 351 0.50 3.49 -33.52
CA ILE A 351 0.04 4.17 -32.31
C ILE A 351 -0.49 5.57 -32.65
N GLU A 352 0.24 6.33 -33.47
CA GLU A 352 -0.17 7.68 -33.90
C GLU A 352 -1.51 7.62 -34.65
N MET A 353 -1.64 6.71 -35.62
CA MET A 353 -2.90 6.48 -36.33
C MET A 353 -4.06 6.16 -35.38
N ARG A 354 -3.84 5.23 -34.47
CA ARG A 354 -4.88 4.83 -33.51
C ARG A 354 -5.26 5.95 -32.55
N GLN A 355 -4.34 6.80 -32.13
CA GLN A 355 -4.60 7.97 -31.29
C GLN A 355 -5.30 9.09 -32.08
N GLY A 356 -5.09 9.18 -33.38
CA GLY A 356 -5.73 10.13 -34.30
C GLY A 356 -7.16 9.72 -34.71
N ARG A 357 -7.76 8.67 -34.13
CA ARG A 357 -9.13 8.23 -34.40
C ARG A 357 -10.14 9.38 -34.31
N THR A 358 -11.14 9.36 -35.17
CA THR A 358 -12.18 10.40 -35.31
C THR A 358 -13.56 9.82 -34.99
N ASP A 359 -14.57 10.70 -34.92
CA ASP A 359 -15.98 10.25 -34.75
C ASP A 359 -16.45 9.39 -35.95
N ASP A 360 -15.85 9.54 -37.11
CA ASP A 360 -16.14 8.74 -38.32
C ASP A 360 -15.39 7.39 -38.33
N ASP A 361 -14.32 7.25 -37.54
CA ASP A 361 -13.55 6.00 -37.32
C ASP A 361 -13.27 5.76 -35.84
N PRO A 362 -14.29 5.49 -35.02
CA PRO A 362 -14.12 5.32 -33.58
C PRO A 362 -13.33 4.05 -33.21
N ASP A 363 -13.34 3.04 -34.08
CA ASP A 363 -12.65 1.76 -33.90
C ASP A 363 -11.20 1.78 -34.39
N ALA A 364 -10.72 2.92 -34.93
CA ALA A 364 -9.39 3.09 -35.53
C ALA A 364 -9.10 2.04 -36.62
N ARG A 365 -10.03 1.89 -37.55
CA ARG A 365 -9.95 0.90 -38.65
C ARG A 365 -8.76 1.15 -39.56
N GLU A 366 -8.39 2.41 -39.76
CA GLU A 366 -7.22 2.77 -40.55
C GLU A 366 -5.94 2.17 -39.98
N ALA A 367 -5.73 2.27 -38.65
CA ALA A 367 -4.61 1.63 -37.97
C ALA A 367 -4.68 0.10 -38.07
N HIS A 368 -5.87 -0.47 -37.94
CA HIS A 368 -6.07 -1.91 -38.08
C HIS A 368 -5.66 -2.42 -39.47
N TRP A 369 -6.10 -1.74 -40.53
CA TRP A 369 -5.72 -2.05 -41.92
C TRP A 369 -4.23 -1.84 -42.18
N PHE A 370 -3.62 -0.81 -41.63
CA PHE A 370 -2.18 -0.60 -41.66
C PHE A 370 -1.42 -1.80 -41.11
N TYR A 371 -1.83 -2.30 -39.94
CA TYR A 371 -1.24 -3.49 -39.34
C TYR A 371 -1.42 -4.73 -40.22
N LEU A 372 -2.63 -4.99 -40.71
CA LEU A 372 -2.91 -6.17 -41.54
C LEU A 372 -2.05 -6.19 -42.79
N ASN A 373 -1.83 -5.03 -43.43
CA ASN A 373 -1.03 -4.92 -44.66
C ASN A 373 0.47 -5.11 -44.43
N GLN A 374 0.97 -4.84 -43.23
CA GLN A 374 2.39 -4.91 -42.87
C GLN A 374 2.69 -5.94 -41.79
N ARG A 375 1.76 -6.83 -41.52
CA ARG A 375 1.78 -7.74 -40.35
C ARG A 375 3.08 -8.53 -40.24
N GLU A 376 3.57 -9.11 -41.35
CA GLU A 376 4.80 -9.92 -41.32
C GLU A 376 6.00 -9.08 -40.86
N ALA A 377 6.13 -7.86 -41.30
CA ALA A 377 7.21 -6.96 -40.92
C ALA A 377 7.04 -6.45 -39.46
N MET A 378 5.79 -6.17 -39.07
CA MET A 378 5.47 -5.68 -37.74
C MET A 378 5.56 -6.74 -36.65
N ASP A 379 5.28 -8.00 -36.97
CA ASP A 379 5.39 -9.12 -36.02
C ASP A 379 6.81 -9.68 -35.89
N ALA A 380 7.70 -9.37 -36.85
CA ALA A 380 9.05 -9.91 -36.89
C ALA A 380 9.84 -9.64 -35.60
N GLY A 381 10.46 -10.67 -35.04
CA GLY A 381 11.25 -10.61 -33.80
C GLY A 381 10.44 -10.55 -32.50
N ALA A 382 9.15 -10.27 -32.57
CA ALA A 382 8.32 -10.13 -31.38
C ALA A 382 8.03 -11.46 -30.68
N VAL A 383 8.06 -11.46 -29.34
CA VAL A 383 7.62 -12.57 -28.51
C VAL A 383 6.65 -12.06 -27.45
N VAL A 384 5.45 -12.61 -27.43
CA VAL A 384 4.41 -12.27 -26.44
C VAL A 384 4.29 -13.39 -25.41
N GLY A 385 4.03 -13.03 -24.15
CA GLY A 385 3.89 -13.98 -23.03
C GLY A 385 2.58 -14.77 -23.04
N ASN A 386 1.54 -14.24 -23.71
CA ASN A 386 0.23 -14.88 -23.84
C ASN A 386 -0.34 -14.62 -25.24
N GLU A 387 -0.22 -15.59 -26.12
CA GLU A 387 -0.67 -15.50 -27.52
C GLU A 387 -2.19 -15.43 -27.68
N HIS A 388 -2.95 -15.73 -26.62
CA HIS A 388 -4.41 -15.72 -26.60
C HIS A 388 -5.01 -14.46 -25.95
N SER A 389 -4.19 -13.48 -25.56
CA SER A 389 -4.63 -12.27 -24.86
C SER A 389 -5.02 -11.15 -25.83
N TYR A 390 -6.07 -11.37 -26.65
CA TYR A 390 -6.61 -10.37 -27.56
C TYR A 390 -8.11 -10.54 -27.77
N ASP A 391 -8.79 -9.51 -28.26
CA ASP A 391 -10.24 -9.46 -28.42
C ASP A 391 -10.68 -9.89 -29.82
N THR A 392 -11.23 -11.08 -29.93
CA THR A 392 -11.73 -11.64 -31.18
C THR A 392 -13.17 -11.29 -31.50
N ARG A 393 -13.83 -10.46 -30.68
CA ARG A 393 -15.21 -10.02 -30.95
C ARG A 393 -15.27 -9.23 -32.26
N PRO A 394 -16.38 -9.36 -33.02
CA PRO A 394 -16.52 -8.58 -34.24
C PRO A 394 -16.70 -7.09 -33.94
N SER A 395 -16.09 -6.25 -34.75
CA SER A 395 -16.32 -4.81 -34.81
C SER A 395 -17.67 -4.50 -35.49
N SER A 396 -18.00 -3.22 -35.65
CA SER A 396 -19.16 -2.76 -36.38
C SER A 396 -19.26 -3.29 -37.81
N ASP A 397 -18.12 -3.57 -38.44
CA ASP A 397 -18.03 -4.06 -39.83
C ASP A 397 -17.98 -5.60 -39.95
N GLY A 398 -18.00 -6.30 -38.80
CA GLY A 398 -17.99 -7.75 -38.73
C GLY A 398 -16.59 -8.38 -38.67
N ASP A 399 -15.51 -7.62 -38.86
CA ASP A 399 -14.16 -8.10 -38.69
C ASP A 399 -13.73 -8.15 -37.23
N PRO A 400 -12.78 -9.01 -36.83
CA PRO A 400 -12.28 -9.01 -35.45
C PRO A 400 -11.71 -7.68 -35.03
N ILE A 401 -11.96 -7.26 -33.79
CA ILE A 401 -11.37 -6.02 -33.23
C ILE A 401 -9.85 -6.15 -33.18
N GLU A 402 -9.34 -7.32 -32.83
CA GLU A 402 -7.92 -7.64 -32.75
C GLU A 402 -7.64 -9.00 -33.40
N VAL A 403 -6.51 -9.14 -34.07
CA VAL A 403 -6.12 -10.38 -34.76
C VAL A 403 -4.87 -11.03 -34.18
N SER A 404 -4.25 -10.41 -33.20
CA SER A 404 -3.10 -10.94 -32.49
C SER A 404 -2.93 -10.32 -31.10
N ALA A 405 -2.26 -11.04 -30.21
CA ALA A 405 -1.90 -10.54 -28.88
C ALA A 405 -0.90 -9.37 -28.95
N LEU A 406 -0.07 -9.32 -30.00
CA LEU A 406 0.85 -8.22 -30.23
C LEU A 406 0.08 -6.94 -30.60
N GLN A 407 -0.90 -7.05 -31.50
CA GLN A 407 -1.79 -5.92 -31.81
C GLN A 407 -2.52 -5.43 -30.56
N ALA A 408 -3.08 -6.35 -29.76
CA ALA A 408 -3.74 -6.04 -28.50
C ALA A 408 -2.81 -5.30 -27.52
N TYR A 409 -1.54 -5.68 -27.46
CA TYR A 409 -0.54 -5.02 -26.64
C TYR A 409 -0.35 -3.56 -27.10
N TYR A 410 -0.14 -3.32 -28.38
CA TYR A 410 0.06 -1.97 -28.91
C TYR A 410 -1.21 -1.11 -28.91
N ASN A 411 -2.39 -1.73 -29.01
CA ASN A 411 -3.66 -1.05 -28.75
C ASN A 411 -3.70 -0.48 -27.32
N ARG A 412 -3.30 -1.28 -26.32
CA ARG A 412 -3.20 -0.81 -24.93
C ARG A 412 -2.16 0.31 -24.79
N VAL A 413 -1.04 0.22 -25.49
CA VAL A 413 -0.04 1.32 -25.50
C VAL A 413 -0.62 2.60 -26.05
N ALA A 414 -1.37 2.53 -27.15
CA ALA A 414 -2.03 3.70 -27.73
C ALA A 414 -3.11 4.29 -26.82
N ASP A 415 -3.91 3.42 -26.18
CA ASP A 415 -5.07 3.83 -25.37
C ASP A 415 -4.69 4.30 -23.96
N PHE A 416 -3.67 3.69 -23.31
CA PHE A 416 -3.31 3.94 -21.92
C PHE A 416 -1.94 4.58 -21.72
N GLY A 417 -1.10 4.61 -22.75
CA GLY A 417 0.27 5.07 -22.70
C GLY A 417 1.29 3.99 -22.32
N ARG A 418 2.55 4.20 -22.74
CA ARG A 418 3.65 3.24 -22.53
C ARG A 418 3.90 2.93 -21.07
N ASP A 419 3.89 3.94 -20.19
CA ASP A 419 4.20 3.77 -18.76
C ASP A 419 3.15 2.91 -18.03
N ALA A 420 1.87 3.09 -18.39
CA ALA A 420 0.79 2.29 -17.81
C ALA A 420 0.89 0.82 -18.24
N VAL A 421 1.22 0.57 -19.52
CA VAL A 421 1.39 -0.79 -20.05
C VAL A 421 2.64 -1.46 -19.47
N ALA A 422 3.76 -0.74 -19.40
CA ALA A 422 4.99 -1.24 -18.76
C ALA A 422 4.74 -1.63 -17.29
N THR A 423 3.93 -0.85 -16.59
CA THR A 423 3.57 -1.12 -15.19
C THR A 423 2.65 -2.34 -15.03
N GLU A 424 1.48 -2.33 -15.68
CA GLU A 424 0.43 -3.31 -15.39
C GLU A 424 0.53 -4.61 -16.20
N TYR A 425 1.18 -4.54 -17.38
CA TYR A 425 1.29 -5.69 -18.27
C TYR A 425 2.70 -6.26 -18.38
N ASP A 426 3.75 -5.43 -18.22
CA ASP A 426 5.13 -5.93 -18.28
C ASP A 426 5.78 -6.04 -16.89
N ASN A 427 5.10 -5.61 -15.82
CA ASN A 427 5.65 -5.62 -14.46
C ASN A 427 7.02 -4.93 -14.35
N ASP A 428 7.24 -3.90 -15.18
CA ASP A 428 8.44 -3.10 -15.23
C ASP A 428 8.08 -1.59 -15.18
N PRO A 429 7.60 -1.12 -14.02
CA PRO A 429 7.22 0.27 -13.87
C PRO A 429 8.40 1.20 -14.14
N PRO A 430 8.15 2.36 -14.80
CA PRO A 430 9.20 3.35 -15.03
C PRO A 430 9.82 3.81 -13.71
N PRO A 431 11.06 4.30 -13.73
CA PRO A 431 11.64 4.92 -12.56
C PRO A 431 10.78 6.14 -12.15
N PRO A 432 10.70 6.46 -10.85
CA PRO A 432 9.96 7.63 -10.39
C PRO A 432 10.45 8.89 -11.09
N SER A 433 9.51 9.72 -11.55
CA SER A 433 9.81 11.00 -12.18
C SER A 433 10.27 11.99 -11.12
N GLY A 434 11.56 12.25 -11.06
CA GLY A 434 12.19 13.16 -10.11
C GLY A 434 13.06 12.44 -9.06
N PRO A 435 13.88 13.19 -8.32
CA PRO A 435 14.71 12.63 -7.28
C PRO A 435 13.83 12.08 -6.15
N ASP A 436 14.02 10.80 -5.84
CA ASP A 436 13.38 10.15 -4.70
C ASP A 436 13.97 10.66 -3.39
N THR A 437 13.24 11.55 -2.70
CA THR A 437 13.70 12.14 -1.44
C THR A 437 13.86 11.10 -0.31
N SER A 438 13.24 9.92 -0.42
CA SER A 438 13.44 8.83 0.54
C SER A 438 14.83 8.19 0.42
N SER A 439 15.54 8.41 -0.70
CA SER A 439 16.90 7.90 -0.92
C SER A 439 18.00 8.81 -0.36
N LEU A 440 17.65 9.94 0.26
CA LEU A 440 18.63 10.87 0.82
C LEU A 440 19.24 10.30 2.10
N THR A 441 20.54 9.99 2.06
CA THR A 441 21.29 9.49 3.23
C THR A 441 22.33 10.49 3.70
N ALA A 442 22.77 10.34 4.96
CA ALA A 442 23.83 11.20 5.50
C ALA A 442 25.14 11.04 4.73
N GLU A 443 25.46 9.83 4.26
CA GLU A 443 26.64 9.53 3.46
C GLU A 443 26.60 10.23 2.11
N LEU A 444 25.41 10.26 1.47
CA LEU A 444 25.21 10.95 0.20
C LEU A 444 25.46 12.46 0.38
N ILE A 445 24.90 13.06 1.42
CA ILE A 445 25.09 14.49 1.72
C ILE A 445 26.58 14.79 1.99
N MET A 446 27.24 13.97 2.80
CA MET A 446 28.68 14.12 3.06
C MET A 446 29.53 13.99 1.79
N GLY A 447 29.07 13.26 0.78
CA GLY A 447 29.71 13.16 -0.53
C GLY A 447 29.52 14.37 -1.45
N ARG A 448 28.61 15.30 -1.14
CA ARG A 448 28.31 16.48 -1.96
C ARG A 448 29.27 17.64 -1.70
N MET A 449 30.56 17.46 -2.01
CA MET A 449 31.59 18.47 -1.78
C MET A 449 31.72 19.42 -2.96
N SER A 450 31.85 20.72 -2.67
CA SER A 450 32.13 21.75 -3.68
C SER A 450 33.62 21.88 -4.04
N GLY A 451 34.51 21.31 -3.22
CA GLY A 451 35.96 21.49 -3.35
C GLY A 451 36.48 22.85 -2.85
N LEU A 452 35.59 23.74 -2.37
CA LEU A 452 35.96 25.07 -1.88
C LEU A 452 36.20 25.04 -0.36
N GLU A 453 37.08 25.91 0.11
CA GLU A 453 37.32 26.08 1.53
C GLU A 453 36.14 26.72 2.26
N ARG A 454 36.12 26.59 3.57
CA ARG A 454 35.09 27.21 4.43
C ARG A 454 35.10 28.73 4.23
N ARG A 455 33.92 29.32 4.08
CA ARG A 455 33.67 30.77 3.84
C ARG A 455 34.15 31.26 2.46
N GLN A 456 34.61 30.41 1.59
CA GLN A 456 34.89 30.74 0.22
C GLN A 456 33.60 30.71 -0.63
N VAL A 457 33.31 31.80 -1.31
CA VAL A 457 32.12 31.93 -2.17
C VAL A 457 32.43 31.36 -3.58
N PRO A 458 31.61 30.44 -4.11
CA PRO A 458 31.83 29.89 -5.45
C PRO A 458 31.83 30.97 -6.54
N ALA A 459 32.64 30.75 -7.59
CA ALA A 459 32.56 31.58 -8.79
C ALA A 459 31.13 31.52 -9.37
N GLY A 460 30.55 32.68 -9.71
CA GLY A 460 29.17 32.78 -10.24
C GLY A 460 28.08 32.78 -9.18
N ALA A 461 28.38 32.60 -7.91
CA ALA A 461 27.40 32.87 -6.85
C ALA A 461 27.23 34.37 -6.64
N THR A 462 25.99 34.84 -6.69
CA THR A 462 25.62 36.26 -6.60
C THR A 462 24.97 36.64 -5.32
N VAL A 463 24.40 35.70 -4.58
CA VAL A 463 23.62 35.91 -3.37
C VAL A 463 24.17 35.04 -2.23
N VAL A 464 24.37 35.60 -1.05
CA VAL A 464 24.71 34.84 0.15
C VAL A 464 23.63 35.07 1.19
N THR A 465 23.05 33.97 1.68
CA THR A 465 21.97 34.02 2.68
C THR A 465 22.27 33.17 3.89
N VAL A 466 21.64 33.52 5.01
CA VAL A 466 21.76 32.81 6.26
C VAL A 466 20.38 32.47 6.79
N GLY A 467 20.20 31.23 7.29
CA GLY A 467 19.06 30.84 8.08
C GLY A 467 19.49 30.56 9.52
N VAL A 468 18.66 30.92 10.47
CA VAL A 468 18.91 30.73 11.91
C VAL A 468 17.69 30.08 12.53
N ASP A 469 17.86 28.86 13.02
CA ASP A 469 16.88 28.15 13.84
C ASP A 469 17.13 28.45 15.31
N VAL A 470 16.12 28.96 16.02
CA VAL A 470 16.25 29.50 17.38
C VAL A 470 15.80 28.48 18.40
N GLY A 471 16.73 28.07 19.27
CA GLY A 471 16.47 27.14 20.37
C GLY A 471 16.82 27.71 21.74
N LYS A 472 16.34 27.04 22.80
CA LYS A 472 16.52 27.46 24.20
C LYS A 472 17.99 27.49 24.65
N TYR A 473 18.75 26.50 24.26
CA TYR A 473 20.15 26.26 24.67
C TYR A 473 21.16 26.66 23.60
N ALA A 474 20.70 26.59 22.35
CA ALA A 474 21.56 26.85 21.20
C ALA A 474 20.71 27.27 20.00
N CYS A 475 21.21 28.22 19.21
CA CYS A 475 20.64 28.55 17.91
C CYS A 475 21.56 27.92 16.82
N HIS A 476 20.95 27.27 15.85
CA HIS A 476 21.68 26.67 14.74
C HIS A 476 21.58 27.56 13.51
N TRP A 477 22.71 27.79 12.83
CA TRP A 477 22.72 28.65 11.66
C TRP A 477 23.45 27.99 10.49
N VAL A 478 23.03 28.37 9.27
CA VAL A 478 23.59 27.88 8.00
C VAL A 478 23.75 29.06 7.06
N MET A 479 24.94 29.19 6.45
CA MET A 479 25.25 30.20 5.44
C MET A 479 25.44 29.52 4.09
N THR A 480 24.66 29.95 3.10
CA THR A 480 24.67 29.36 1.77
C THR A 480 24.87 30.43 0.70
N ALA A 481 25.81 30.17 -0.21
CA ALA A 481 26.03 30.99 -1.41
C ALA A 481 25.26 30.40 -2.58
N TRP A 482 24.55 31.24 -3.34
CA TRP A 482 23.63 30.83 -4.41
C TRP A 482 24.02 31.46 -5.73
N GLY A 483 23.96 30.65 -6.80
CA GLY A 483 24.19 31.04 -8.18
C GLY A 483 23.02 30.71 -9.11
N ALA A 484 23.30 30.71 -10.41
CA ALA A 484 22.31 30.51 -11.45
C ALA A 484 21.55 29.17 -11.31
N GLY A 485 20.23 29.19 -11.53
CA GLY A 485 19.37 28.02 -11.45
C GLY A 485 19.31 27.40 -10.07
N ALA A 486 19.39 28.22 -9.01
CA ALA A 486 19.39 27.80 -7.61
C ALA A 486 20.47 26.76 -7.24
N ALA A 487 21.63 26.81 -7.90
CA ALA A 487 22.81 26.07 -7.48
C ALA A 487 23.34 26.69 -6.19
N GLY A 488 23.40 25.91 -5.10
CA GLY A 488 23.81 26.36 -3.78
C GLY A 488 25.06 25.68 -3.27
N THR A 489 25.85 26.41 -2.48
CA THR A 489 26.95 25.86 -1.68
C THR A 489 26.79 26.33 -0.26
N VAL A 490 26.65 25.41 0.67
CA VAL A 490 26.77 25.70 2.09
C VAL A 490 28.24 26.02 2.36
N ILE A 491 28.51 27.30 2.60
CA ILE A 491 29.89 27.81 2.78
C ILE A 491 30.30 27.86 4.24
N ASP A 492 29.33 27.90 5.16
CA ASP A 492 29.58 27.82 6.59
C ASP A 492 28.30 27.40 7.35
N TYR A 493 28.46 26.81 8.51
CA TYR A 493 27.39 26.57 9.48
C TYR A 493 27.95 26.41 10.88
N GLY A 494 27.12 26.64 11.88
CA GLY A 494 27.54 26.55 13.26
C GLY A 494 26.40 26.56 14.25
N VAL A 495 26.80 26.69 15.51
CA VAL A 495 25.90 26.77 16.67
C VAL A 495 26.27 27.98 17.48
N ILE A 496 25.27 28.75 17.90
CA ILE A 496 25.39 29.87 18.83
C ILE A 496 24.92 29.34 20.18
N GLU A 497 25.79 29.33 21.18
CA GLU A 497 25.43 28.94 22.53
C GLU A 497 24.58 30.01 23.17
N VAL A 498 23.44 29.63 23.78
CA VAL A 498 22.59 30.55 24.57
C VAL A 498 22.99 30.45 26.03
N ALA A 499 24.03 31.20 26.41
CA ALA A 499 24.56 31.19 27.76
C ALA A 499 23.56 31.71 28.79
N GLY A 500 23.52 31.06 29.97
CA GLY A 500 22.69 31.47 31.09
C GLY A 500 21.27 30.92 31.09
N THR A 501 20.98 29.91 30.23
CA THR A 501 19.73 29.17 30.27
C THR A 501 19.89 27.83 31.02
N SER A 502 18.84 27.36 31.65
CA SER A 502 18.79 26.08 32.34
C SER A 502 17.47 25.34 32.05
N ALA A 503 17.44 24.03 32.35
CA ALA A 503 16.22 23.22 32.19
C ALA A 503 15.08 23.64 33.13
N ALA A 504 15.39 24.30 34.23
CA ALA A 504 14.42 24.81 35.22
C ALA A 504 13.77 26.17 34.82
N MET A 505 14.35 26.87 33.84
CA MET A 505 13.78 28.11 33.32
C MET A 505 12.64 27.81 32.36
N ASP A 506 11.56 28.60 32.43
CA ASP A 506 10.53 28.60 31.39
C ASP A 506 11.02 29.31 30.11
N ASP A 507 10.19 29.31 29.08
CA ASP A 507 10.57 29.88 27.78
C ASP A 507 10.69 31.39 27.85
N GLU A 508 9.80 32.09 28.58
CA GLU A 508 9.86 33.55 28.78
C GLU A 508 11.15 33.98 29.48
N SER A 509 11.54 33.31 30.54
CA SER A 509 12.77 33.61 31.30
C SER A 509 14.04 33.37 30.47
N SER A 510 13.96 32.56 29.40
CA SER A 510 15.07 32.27 28.48
C SER A 510 15.24 33.33 27.39
N GLU A 511 14.22 34.11 27.04
CA GLU A 511 14.21 35.07 25.93
C GLU A 511 15.30 36.17 26.02
N PRO A 512 15.65 36.76 27.19
CA PRO A 512 16.73 37.71 27.27
C PRO A 512 18.12 37.10 26.95
N ALA A 513 18.33 35.82 27.24
CA ALA A 513 19.57 35.15 26.91
C ALA A 513 19.66 34.86 25.39
N ILE A 514 18.55 34.43 24.77
CA ILE A 514 18.43 34.23 23.34
C ILE A 514 18.67 35.55 22.59
N PHE A 515 18.04 36.65 23.04
CA PHE A 515 18.27 37.96 22.46
C PHE A 515 19.77 38.33 22.45
N ARG A 516 20.48 38.18 23.59
CA ARG A 516 21.91 38.45 23.67
C ARG A 516 22.73 37.57 22.73
N ALA A 517 22.39 36.28 22.62
CA ALA A 517 23.04 35.35 21.73
C ALA A 517 22.89 35.78 20.27
N LEU A 518 21.67 36.16 19.84
CA LEU A 518 21.39 36.69 18.51
C LEU A 518 22.12 37.99 18.22
N ALA A 519 22.21 38.91 19.20
CA ALA A 519 22.93 40.17 19.06
C ALA A 519 24.45 39.94 18.89
N GLY A 520 25.03 39.02 19.67
CA GLY A 520 26.44 38.62 19.51
C GLY A 520 26.71 38.00 18.16
N PHE A 521 25.82 37.12 17.70
CA PHE A 521 25.92 36.49 16.36
C PHE A 521 25.84 37.53 15.24
N ARG A 522 24.95 38.55 15.36
CA ARG A 522 24.89 39.63 14.38
C ARG A 522 26.24 40.32 14.23
N ASP A 523 26.89 40.66 15.34
CA ASP A 523 28.14 41.35 15.32
C ASP A 523 29.27 40.50 14.70
N GLU A 524 29.33 39.25 15.03
CA GLU A 524 30.24 38.26 14.41
C GLU A 524 29.96 38.10 12.90
N LEU A 525 28.69 37.94 12.50
CA LEU A 525 28.31 37.77 11.11
C LEU A 525 28.65 38.99 10.25
N LEU A 526 28.41 40.17 10.75
CA LEU A 526 28.72 41.44 10.04
C LEU A 526 30.22 41.68 9.94
N ALA A 527 31.01 41.18 10.88
CA ALA A 527 32.48 41.24 10.86
C ALA A 527 33.10 40.14 9.98
N THR A 528 32.33 39.14 9.55
CA THR A 528 32.84 38.02 8.75
C THR A 528 33.17 38.48 7.33
N GLU A 529 34.39 38.32 6.93
CA GLU A 529 34.84 38.55 5.56
C GLU A 529 34.54 37.32 4.70
N LEU A 530 33.82 37.53 3.61
CA LEU A 530 33.53 36.52 2.59
C LEU A 530 34.25 36.91 1.32
N VAL A 531 35.04 35.95 0.75
CA VAL A 531 35.85 36.20 -0.45
C VAL A 531 35.41 35.24 -1.55
N ASP A 532 35.17 35.73 -2.75
CA ASP A 532 34.94 34.88 -3.92
C ASP A 532 36.27 34.37 -4.55
N ALA A 533 36.13 33.45 -5.48
CA ALA A 533 37.30 32.85 -6.17
C ALA A 533 38.19 33.87 -6.91
N SER A 534 37.67 35.10 -7.17
CA SER A 534 38.43 36.17 -7.83
C SER A 534 39.07 37.14 -6.82
N GLY A 535 38.92 36.92 -5.51
CA GLY A 535 39.36 37.81 -4.44
C GLY A 535 38.41 38.95 -4.14
N GLY A 536 37.22 38.97 -4.75
CA GLY A 536 36.21 39.99 -4.50
C GLY A 536 35.49 39.79 -3.17
N GLN A 537 35.31 40.88 -2.40
CA GLN A 537 34.54 40.81 -1.15
C GLN A 537 33.05 40.63 -1.40
N ARG A 538 32.42 39.73 -0.65
CA ARG A 538 30.98 39.45 -0.67
C ARG A 538 30.37 39.75 0.70
N LYS A 539 29.08 40.10 0.70
CA LYS A 539 28.33 40.35 1.94
C LYS A 539 27.09 39.47 2.00
N VAL A 540 26.63 39.19 3.20
CA VAL A 540 25.37 38.50 3.42
C VAL A 540 24.22 39.39 2.92
N SER A 541 23.40 38.84 2.04
CA SER A 541 22.27 39.49 1.38
C SER A 541 21.01 39.51 2.25
N ALA A 542 20.71 38.37 2.90
CA ALA A 542 19.60 38.23 3.82
C ALA A 542 19.88 37.18 4.90
N VAL A 543 19.31 37.42 6.07
CA VAL A 543 19.30 36.51 7.22
C VAL A 543 17.87 36.28 7.65
N PHE A 544 17.37 35.05 7.55
CA PHE A 544 16.07 34.68 8.12
C PHE A 544 16.28 34.07 9.51
N VAL A 545 15.63 34.67 10.52
CA VAL A 545 15.67 34.23 11.91
C VAL A 545 14.32 33.62 12.26
N ASP A 546 14.30 32.35 12.70
CA ASP A 546 13.06 31.66 13.06
C ASP A 546 12.39 32.38 14.26
N SER A 547 11.11 32.66 14.11
CA SER A 547 10.25 33.25 15.14
C SER A 547 9.09 32.32 15.53
N GLY A 548 9.18 31.06 15.21
CA GLY A 548 8.17 30.04 15.55
C GLY A 548 8.09 29.81 17.06
N SER A 549 9.26 29.72 17.69
CA SER A 549 9.46 29.70 19.14
C SER A 549 10.17 31.01 19.60
N TYR A 550 10.12 31.37 20.87
CA TYR A 550 10.81 32.53 21.40
C TYR A 550 10.55 33.84 20.62
N THR A 551 9.29 34.02 20.23
CA THR A 551 8.82 35.09 19.33
C THR A 551 9.21 36.48 19.83
N THR A 552 9.11 36.77 21.13
CA THR A 552 9.41 38.08 21.73
C THR A 552 10.89 38.42 21.58
N ALA A 553 11.77 37.48 21.87
CA ALA A 553 13.23 37.69 21.74
C ALA A 553 13.62 37.98 20.29
N VAL A 554 13.08 37.22 19.33
CA VAL A 554 13.37 37.37 17.89
C VAL A 554 12.80 38.74 17.40
N TYR A 555 11.58 39.10 17.76
CA TYR A 555 10.96 40.34 17.32
C TYR A 555 11.68 41.55 17.88
N GLU A 556 12.08 41.51 19.16
CA GLU A 556 12.87 42.57 19.75
C GLU A 556 14.23 42.72 19.08
N PHE A 557 14.92 41.60 18.80
CA PHE A 557 16.16 41.58 18.04
C PHE A 557 16.01 42.25 16.67
N ILE A 558 14.97 41.83 15.88
CA ILE A 558 14.73 42.41 14.55
C ILE A 558 14.40 43.90 14.60
N ARG A 559 13.65 44.36 15.63
CA ARG A 559 13.37 45.78 15.84
C ARG A 559 14.64 46.58 16.09
N GLN A 560 15.55 46.06 16.91
CA GLN A 560 16.81 46.74 17.23
C GLN A 560 17.79 46.76 16.06
N VAL A 561 17.82 45.73 15.26
CA VAL A 561 18.65 45.71 14.04
C VAL A 561 18.14 46.66 12.97
N GLY A 562 16.86 46.94 12.96
CA GLY A 562 16.26 47.89 12.01
C GLY A 562 16.00 47.35 10.61
N GLY A 563 15.96 46.03 10.40
CA GLY A 563 15.67 45.39 9.11
C GLY A 563 16.89 44.79 8.40
N SER A 564 17.06 45.04 7.12
CA SER A 564 18.10 44.42 6.30
C SER A 564 19.50 44.42 6.95
N PRO A 565 20.25 43.31 6.90
CA PRO A 565 19.89 42.04 6.22
C PRO A 565 19.07 41.06 7.06
N PHE A 566 18.64 41.36 8.27
CA PHE A 566 17.95 40.48 9.22
C PHE A 566 16.43 40.63 9.12
N PHE A 567 15.73 39.48 9.00
CA PHE A 567 14.28 39.40 8.88
C PHE A 567 13.71 38.30 9.77
N ALA A 568 12.57 38.56 10.41
CA ALA A 568 11.82 37.51 11.10
C ALA A 568 11.16 36.58 10.08
N ALA A 569 11.32 35.28 10.27
CA ALA A 569 10.70 34.21 9.44
C ALA A 569 9.97 33.22 10.33
N LYS A 570 8.93 32.58 9.78
CA LYS A 570 8.19 31.51 10.45
C LYS A 570 7.80 30.43 9.46
N GLY A 571 8.11 29.19 9.78
CA GLY A 571 7.62 28.03 9.05
C GLY A 571 6.13 27.81 9.31
N VAL A 572 5.37 27.52 8.24
CA VAL A 572 3.92 27.29 8.29
C VAL A 572 3.58 26.02 7.52
N SER A 573 2.87 25.07 8.18
CA SER A 573 2.28 23.89 7.58
C SER A 573 0.94 23.60 8.26
N PRO A 574 -0.19 23.44 7.52
CA PRO A 574 -0.32 23.65 6.08
C PRO A 574 -0.20 25.13 5.67
N TYR A 575 0.44 25.37 4.52
CA TYR A 575 0.64 26.72 3.99
C TYR A 575 -0.44 27.11 2.99
N TYR A 576 -1.01 28.30 3.17
CA TYR A 576 -2.02 28.85 2.27
C TYR A 576 -1.53 30.21 1.72
N PRO A 577 -1.23 30.30 0.40
CA PRO A 577 -0.90 31.57 -0.20
C PRO A 577 -2.00 32.61 0.06
N PRO A 578 -1.66 33.88 0.29
CA PRO A 578 -2.63 34.91 0.67
C PRO A 578 -3.55 35.35 -0.47
N THR A 579 -3.13 35.14 -1.74
CA THR A 579 -3.86 35.58 -2.93
C THR A 579 -4.66 34.44 -3.53
N ALA A 580 -5.90 34.67 -3.95
CA ALA A 580 -6.69 33.73 -4.74
C ALA A 580 -6.87 34.25 -6.18
N ASN A 581 -6.89 33.33 -7.16
CA ASN A 581 -7.22 33.66 -8.55
C ASN A 581 -8.75 33.84 -8.74
N SER A 582 -9.18 34.14 -9.96
CA SER A 582 -10.59 34.33 -10.32
C SER A 582 -11.47 33.10 -10.08
N GLU A 583 -10.88 31.90 -9.98
CA GLU A 583 -11.55 30.63 -9.70
C GLU A 583 -11.58 30.27 -8.19
N GLY A 584 -11.08 31.17 -7.32
CA GLY A 584 -10.98 30.95 -5.89
C GLY A 584 -9.81 30.06 -5.46
N LYS A 585 -8.98 29.56 -6.41
CA LYS A 585 -7.77 28.81 -6.08
C LYS A 585 -6.70 29.75 -5.54
N ARG A 586 -6.13 29.42 -4.38
CA ARG A 586 -5.04 30.20 -3.81
C ARG A 586 -3.77 30.02 -4.64
N VAL A 587 -3.21 31.15 -5.07
CA VAL A 587 -2.01 31.20 -5.91
C VAL A 587 -0.99 32.16 -5.29
N GLY A 588 0.29 31.84 -5.44
CA GLY A 588 1.37 32.68 -4.90
C GLY A 588 2.67 31.92 -4.79
N LYS A 589 3.71 32.61 -4.37
CA LYS A 589 5.02 32.03 -4.07
C LYS A 589 4.94 31.18 -2.79
N ASN A 590 5.89 30.29 -2.58
CA ASN A 590 5.99 29.43 -1.39
C ASN A 590 6.49 30.19 -0.13
N LEU A 591 6.40 31.49 -0.17
CA LEU A 591 6.55 32.40 0.95
C LEU A 591 5.75 33.69 0.71
N HIS A 592 5.34 34.34 1.78
CA HIS A 592 4.78 35.71 1.71
C HIS A 592 5.19 36.52 2.93
N CYS A 593 5.29 37.82 2.71
CA CYS A 593 5.58 38.78 3.76
C CYS A 593 4.27 39.39 4.29
N SER A 594 4.08 39.38 5.58
CA SER A 594 2.94 39.99 6.28
C SER A 594 3.42 41.08 7.27
N HIS A 595 2.76 42.22 7.27
CA HIS A 595 3.03 43.26 8.30
C HIS A 595 2.35 42.86 9.61
N GLN A 596 3.10 42.90 10.70
CA GLN A 596 2.63 42.71 12.07
C GLN A 596 2.48 44.09 12.75
N PRO A 597 1.27 44.71 12.75
CA PRO A 597 1.11 46.09 13.20
C PRO A 597 1.42 46.32 14.68
N ALA A 598 1.05 45.34 15.53
CA ALA A 598 1.30 45.36 16.96
C ALA A 598 2.80 45.35 17.27
N GLU A 599 3.54 44.57 16.50
CA GLU A 599 4.99 44.38 16.67
C GLU A 599 5.85 45.32 15.83
N LYS A 600 5.24 46.11 14.96
CA LYS A 600 5.91 47.11 14.07
C LYS A 600 7.01 46.50 13.21
N LEU A 601 6.85 45.28 12.74
CA LEU A 601 7.80 44.56 11.90
C LEU A 601 7.14 43.79 10.75
N TRP A 602 7.94 43.29 9.82
CA TRP A 602 7.53 42.45 8.74
C TRP A 602 7.95 41.01 9.02
N LEU A 603 7.00 40.04 8.88
CA LEU A 603 7.19 38.63 9.11
C LEU A 603 7.09 37.88 7.77
N TYR A 604 8.09 37.04 7.46
CA TYR A 604 8.07 36.13 6.33
C TYR A 604 7.50 34.80 6.75
N ASN A 605 6.35 34.44 6.19
CA ASN A 605 5.72 33.12 6.36
C ASN A 605 6.20 32.19 5.27
N LEU A 606 6.80 31.07 5.64
CA LEU A 606 7.45 30.13 4.73
C LEU A 606 6.64 28.84 4.61
N HIS A 607 6.42 28.34 3.40
CA HIS A 607 5.84 27.04 3.16
C HIS A 607 6.84 25.94 3.54
N THR A 608 6.78 25.46 4.77
CA THR A 608 7.76 24.52 5.34
C THR A 608 7.94 23.29 4.48
N ASP A 609 6.82 22.63 4.06
CA ASP A 609 6.86 21.39 3.30
C ASP A 609 7.56 21.56 1.94
N PHE A 610 7.29 22.68 1.27
CA PHE A 610 7.96 23.01 0.01
C PHE A 610 9.46 23.24 0.20
N TRP A 611 9.86 24.06 1.18
CA TRP A 611 11.26 24.43 1.37
C TRP A 611 12.12 23.28 1.90
N LYS A 612 11.58 22.40 2.75
CA LYS A 612 12.26 21.18 3.16
C LYS A 612 12.49 20.25 1.97
N ARG A 613 11.45 20.06 1.13
CA ARG A 613 11.56 19.28 -0.11
C ARG A 613 12.58 19.88 -1.06
N PHE A 614 12.59 21.19 -1.24
CA PHE A 614 13.56 21.94 -2.03
C PHE A 614 15.01 21.63 -1.60
N VAL A 615 15.31 21.58 -0.32
CA VAL A 615 16.65 21.25 0.21
C VAL A 615 17.02 19.79 -0.09
N HIS A 616 16.09 18.85 0.15
CA HIS A 616 16.33 17.43 -0.09
C HIS A 616 16.59 17.13 -1.57
N GLU A 617 15.77 17.64 -2.47
CA GLU A 617 15.94 17.47 -3.92
C GLU A 617 17.27 18.00 -4.43
N ARG A 618 17.77 19.09 -3.84
CA ARG A 618 19.06 19.68 -4.24
C ARG A 618 20.26 18.89 -3.74
N PHE A 619 20.20 18.28 -2.58
CA PHE A 619 21.24 17.35 -2.13
C PHE A 619 21.24 16.04 -2.95
N LEU A 620 20.09 15.61 -3.47
CA LEU A 620 20.01 14.47 -4.38
C LEU A 620 20.62 14.77 -5.74
N THR A 621 20.56 16.03 -6.20
CA THR A 621 21.16 16.45 -7.46
C THR A 621 22.69 16.38 -7.36
N PRO A 622 23.40 15.72 -8.31
CA PRO A 622 24.86 15.70 -8.34
C PRO A 622 25.46 17.10 -8.37
N THR A 623 26.57 17.31 -7.65
CA THR A 623 27.23 18.63 -7.50
C THR A 623 27.77 19.16 -8.82
N PHE A 624 28.33 18.26 -9.65
CA PHE A 624 28.96 18.61 -10.91
C PHE A 624 28.26 17.96 -12.09
N ASP A 625 28.29 18.62 -13.25
CA ASP A 625 27.91 18.08 -14.54
C ASP A 625 29.07 17.30 -15.20
N GLU A 626 28.85 16.75 -16.39
CA GLU A 626 29.86 15.99 -17.16
C GLU A 626 31.09 16.83 -17.54
N ASN A 627 30.94 18.17 -17.55
CA ASN A 627 32.00 19.13 -17.87
C ASN A 627 32.69 19.69 -16.60
N ASN A 628 32.38 19.11 -15.42
CA ASN A 628 32.90 19.54 -14.13
C ASN A 628 32.47 20.97 -13.69
N ASN A 629 31.35 21.47 -14.24
CA ASN A 629 30.74 22.71 -13.76
C ASN A 629 29.73 22.41 -12.64
N ILE A 630 29.51 23.36 -11.74
CA ILE A 630 28.48 23.24 -10.72
C ILE A 630 27.12 23.11 -11.38
N ARG A 631 26.45 22.00 -11.12
CA ARG A 631 25.18 21.65 -11.76
C ARG A 631 24.05 22.53 -11.22
N ARG A 632 23.21 23.05 -12.11
CA ARG A 632 22.00 23.80 -11.75
C ARG A 632 21.11 22.95 -10.84
N GLY A 633 20.57 23.56 -9.79
CA GLY A 633 19.71 22.87 -8.84
C GLY A 633 20.45 21.93 -7.88
N SER A 634 21.76 21.90 -7.83
CA SER A 634 22.52 21.15 -6.82
C SER A 634 22.70 21.94 -5.53
N LEU A 635 22.89 21.23 -4.41
CA LEU A 635 23.35 21.78 -3.15
C LEU A 635 24.59 21.01 -2.69
N SER A 636 25.66 21.75 -2.37
CA SER A 636 26.94 21.21 -1.98
C SER A 636 27.44 21.77 -0.66
N LEU A 637 28.47 21.16 -0.09
CA LEU A 637 29.10 21.56 1.15
C LEU A 637 30.54 22.07 0.88
N PHE A 638 31.06 22.95 1.72
CA PHE A 638 32.48 23.31 1.67
C PHE A 638 33.39 22.12 1.95
N TYR A 639 34.67 22.19 1.55
CA TYR A 639 35.63 21.12 1.79
C TYR A 639 35.90 20.98 3.29
N PRO A 640 35.77 19.80 3.89
CA PRO A 640 35.91 19.63 5.33
C PRO A 640 37.40 19.53 5.76
N GLU A 641 37.68 20.06 6.93
CA GLU A 641 38.99 19.91 7.57
C GLU A 641 39.31 18.45 7.95
N HIS A 642 38.24 17.62 8.17
CA HIS A 642 38.36 16.20 8.45
C HIS A 642 37.08 15.46 7.99
N ALA A 643 37.24 14.17 7.66
CA ALA A 643 36.16 13.35 7.03
C ALA A 643 34.80 13.32 7.76
N LYS A 644 34.79 13.52 9.08
CA LYS A 644 33.54 13.49 9.89
C LYS A 644 32.93 14.88 10.14
N ARG A 645 33.51 15.97 9.62
CA ARG A 645 33.05 17.35 9.88
C ARG A 645 31.58 17.53 9.61
N HIS A 646 31.09 16.98 8.48
CA HIS A 646 29.69 17.16 8.04
C HIS A 646 28.72 16.09 8.56
N LEU A 647 29.17 15.10 9.36
CA LEU A 647 28.29 14.01 9.79
C LEU A 647 27.10 14.50 10.63
N SER A 648 27.33 15.40 11.56
CA SER A 648 26.25 15.96 12.39
C SER A 648 25.26 16.78 11.56
N TYR A 649 25.78 17.62 10.67
CA TYR A 649 24.97 18.40 9.72
C TYR A 649 24.12 17.47 8.84
N ALA A 650 24.73 16.47 8.23
CA ALA A 650 24.05 15.51 7.37
C ALA A 650 22.93 14.74 8.12
N LYS A 651 23.18 14.35 9.38
CA LYS A 651 22.16 13.72 10.23
C LYS A 651 20.99 14.64 10.54
N HIS A 652 21.21 15.94 10.70
CA HIS A 652 20.12 16.92 10.88
C HIS A 652 19.32 17.11 9.58
N ILE A 653 19.97 17.11 8.40
CA ILE A 653 19.27 17.21 7.11
C ILE A 653 18.37 15.98 6.88
N THR A 654 18.85 14.79 7.28
CA THR A 654 18.07 13.52 7.15
C THR A 654 17.20 13.20 8.37
N ALA A 655 17.06 14.12 9.31
CA ALA A 655 16.24 13.94 10.53
C ALA A 655 14.74 13.85 10.24
N GLU A 656 14.30 14.32 9.09
CA GLU A 656 12.93 14.21 8.63
C GLU A 656 12.87 13.61 7.22
N MET A 657 11.80 12.89 6.92
CA MET A 657 11.57 12.27 5.63
C MET A 657 10.18 12.63 5.12
N LEU A 658 10.09 12.96 3.83
CA LEU A 658 8.80 13.20 3.16
C LEU A 658 8.10 11.86 2.96
N CYS A 659 6.88 11.73 3.48
CA CYS A 659 6.04 10.54 3.35
C CYS A 659 4.71 10.90 2.70
N GLU A 660 4.17 9.94 1.94
CA GLU A 660 2.83 9.99 1.39
C GLU A 660 1.93 8.99 2.12
N GLU A 661 0.79 9.45 2.62
CA GLU A 661 -0.21 8.63 3.28
C GLU A 661 -1.51 8.67 2.48
N PHE A 662 -1.95 7.53 1.99
CA PHE A 662 -3.25 7.40 1.37
C PHE A 662 -4.30 7.04 2.42
N LYS A 663 -5.40 7.81 2.46
CA LYS A 663 -6.58 7.49 3.27
C LYS A 663 -7.79 7.34 2.36
N GLU A 664 -8.45 6.19 2.42
CA GLU A 664 -9.66 5.92 1.66
C GLU A 664 -10.74 6.99 1.93
N GLY A 665 -11.32 7.55 0.87
CA GLY A 665 -12.29 8.65 0.96
C GLY A 665 -11.72 10.04 1.23
N LYS A 666 -10.40 10.18 1.53
CA LYS A 666 -9.74 11.49 1.79
C LYS A 666 -8.59 11.79 0.81
N GLY A 667 -8.18 10.81 -0.01
CA GLY A 667 -7.06 10.97 -0.95
C GLY A 667 -5.69 10.84 -0.31
N THR A 668 -4.65 11.19 -1.10
CA THR A 668 -3.25 11.15 -0.66
C THR A 668 -2.89 12.43 0.09
N LYS A 669 -2.35 12.28 1.30
CA LYS A 669 -1.79 13.36 2.11
C LYS A 669 -0.27 13.22 2.14
N VAL A 670 0.43 14.29 1.77
CA VAL A 670 1.89 14.39 1.89
C VAL A 670 2.23 15.05 3.22
N TYR A 671 3.19 14.51 3.97
CA TYR A 671 3.63 15.07 5.25
C TYR A 671 5.08 14.68 5.56
N TRP A 672 5.71 15.44 6.47
CA TRP A 672 7.05 15.15 6.96
C TRP A 672 7.00 14.27 8.20
N ARG A 673 7.63 13.09 8.12
CA ARG A 673 7.81 12.19 9.27
C ARG A 673 9.13 12.51 9.96
N VAL A 674 9.05 12.87 11.22
CA VAL A 674 10.22 13.13 12.05
C VAL A 674 10.86 11.79 12.44
N LEU A 675 12.08 11.55 11.97
CA LEU A 675 12.89 10.37 12.31
C LEU A 675 13.77 10.65 13.54
N ASN A 676 14.23 11.90 13.67
CA ASN A 676 15.03 12.39 14.80
C ASN A 676 14.61 13.81 15.15
N ARG A 677 14.62 14.14 16.44
CA ARG A 677 14.29 15.51 16.91
C ARG A 677 15.35 16.55 16.59
N ASN A 678 16.58 16.12 16.26
CA ASN A 678 17.69 17.02 15.89
C ASN A 678 17.63 17.35 14.40
N ASN A 679 16.68 18.21 14.00
CA ASN A 679 16.48 18.70 12.63
C ASN A 679 16.94 20.15 12.42
N HIS A 680 17.52 20.78 13.43
CA HIS A 680 17.81 22.22 13.49
C HIS A 680 18.56 22.76 12.25
N TRP A 681 19.57 22.05 11.74
CA TRP A 681 20.26 22.52 10.52
C TRP A 681 19.43 22.30 9.25
N LEU A 682 18.45 21.37 9.22
CA LEU A 682 17.47 21.31 8.13
C LEU A 682 16.62 22.60 8.13
N ASP A 683 16.13 23.00 9.30
CA ASP A 683 15.30 24.20 9.44
C ASP A 683 16.11 25.46 9.09
N ALA A 684 17.32 25.60 9.55
CA ALA A 684 18.21 26.69 9.15
C ALA A 684 18.55 26.68 7.64
N THR A 685 18.74 25.49 7.04
CA THR A 685 19.09 25.40 5.61
C THR A 685 17.92 25.80 4.71
N TYR A 686 16.69 25.32 5.01
CA TYR A 686 15.55 25.72 4.20
C TYR A 686 15.21 27.22 4.37
N MET A 687 15.46 27.82 5.54
CA MET A 687 15.32 29.25 5.72
C MET A 687 16.33 30.05 4.90
N ALA A 688 17.59 29.60 4.83
CA ALA A 688 18.59 30.20 3.96
C ALA A 688 18.18 30.11 2.48
N ALA A 689 17.61 28.97 2.04
CA ALA A 689 17.09 28.82 0.70
C ALA A 689 15.86 29.72 0.42
N ALA A 690 14.94 29.81 1.37
CA ALA A 690 13.79 30.71 1.27
C ALA A 690 14.22 32.19 1.20
N ALA A 691 15.21 32.60 1.98
CA ALA A 691 15.76 33.96 1.94
C ALA A 691 16.37 34.29 0.57
N ALA A 692 17.03 33.32 -0.06
CA ALA A 692 17.63 33.49 -1.38
C ALA A 692 16.59 33.70 -2.50
N SER A 693 15.39 33.14 -2.36
CA SER A 693 14.30 33.34 -3.32
C SER A 693 13.82 34.79 -3.42
N LEU A 694 14.10 35.61 -2.41
CA LEU A 694 13.84 37.07 -2.45
C LEU A 694 14.65 37.75 -3.57
N TYR A 695 15.76 37.16 -3.96
CA TYR A 695 16.69 37.67 -4.98
C TYR A 695 16.53 36.95 -6.32
N GLY A 696 15.47 36.13 -6.47
CA GLY A 696 15.12 35.49 -7.73
C GLY A 696 16.12 34.43 -8.20
N ILE A 697 16.76 33.69 -7.31
CA ILE A 697 17.76 32.65 -7.64
C ILE A 697 17.21 31.57 -8.59
N ASP A 698 15.91 31.31 -8.57
CA ASP A 698 15.24 30.31 -9.43
C ASP A 698 15.20 30.74 -10.90
N VAL A 699 15.37 32.02 -11.20
CA VAL A 699 15.24 32.64 -12.53
C VAL A 699 16.58 33.14 -13.06
N LEU A 700 17.66 33.07 -12.25
CA LEU A 700 18.98 33.58 -12.64
C LEU A 700 19.58 32.74 -13.77
N ASP A 701 19.66 33.31 -14.97
CA ASP A 701 20.55 32.84 -16.03
C ASP A 701 21.95 33.45 -15.87
N SER A 702 22.99 32.73 -16.28
CA SER A 702 24.40 33.07 -16.10
C SER A 702 24.84 34.41 -16.73
N ALA A 703 23.94 35.09 -17.47
CA ALA A 703 24.19 36.34 -18.16
C ALA A 703 23.54 37.59 -17.50
N ALA A 704 22.72 37.44 -16.49
CA ALA A 704 22.02 38.58 -15.88
C ALA A 704 22.66 38.97 -14.54
N THR A 705 23.36 40.08 -14.52
CA THR A 705 23.74 40.78 -13.28
C THR A 705 22.46 41.36 -12.67
N ILE A 706 21.84 40.62 -11.74
CA ILE A 706 20.69 41.16 -10.99
C ILE A 706 21.21 42.12 -9.95
N GLN A 707 20.89 43.42 -10.12
CA GLN A 707 21.00 44.36 -9.05
C GLN A 707 19.93 44.01 -8.00
N PRO A 708 20.28 43.96 -6.71
CA PRO A 708 19.28 43.79 -5.65
C PRO A 708 18.24 44.90 -5.74
N VAL A 709 16.96 44.53 -5.77
CA VAL A 709 15.88 45.51 -5.63
C VAL A 709 16.08 46.17 -4.24
N PRO A 710 16.42 47.44 -4.17
CA PRO A 710 16.67 48.08 -2.88
C PRO A 710 15.39 48.01 -2.06
N ALA A 711 15.50 47.69 -0.77
CA ALA A 711 14.39 47.72 0.20
C ALA A 711 13.71 49.12 0.31
N ALA A 712 14.29 50.15 -0.33
CA ALA A 712 13.80 51.52 -0.40
C ALA A 712 12.66 51.76 -1.42
N GLN A 713 12.30 50.79 -2.29
CA GLN A 713 11.17 50.95 -3.22
C GLN A 713 9.89 50.23 -2.78
N MET A 714 9.69 50.01 -1.49
CA MET A 714 8.34 49.75 -1.01
C MET A 714 7.58 51.10 -1.08
N PRO A 715 6.37 51.16 -1.65
CA PRO A 715 5.63 52.41 -1.81
C PRO A 715 5.41 53.02 -0.44
N ARG A 716 5.97 54.19 -0.24
CA ARG A 716 5.72 55.01 0.96
C ARG A 716 4.23 55.31 1.00
N ARG A 717 3.67 55.38 2.20
CA ARG A 717 2.23 55.59 2.47
C ARG A 717 1.65 56.86 1.85
N SER A 718 2.48 57.79 1.32
CA SER A 718 2.14 59.02 0.60
C SER A 718 1.64 58.80 -0.85
N ASP A 719 1.90 57.69 -1.49
CA ASP A 719 1.69 57.53 -2.92
C ASP A 719 0.44 56.70 -3.28
N ARG A 720 -0.43 56.43 -2.32
CA ARG A 720 -1.73 55.80 -2.61
C ARG A 720 -2.76 56.87 -2.97
N PRO A 721 -3.46 56.81 -4.09
CA PRO A 721 -4.58 57.68 -4.39
C PRO A 721 -5.65 57.55 -3.30
N LYS A 722 -6.06 58.63 -2.72
CA LYS A 722 -7.19 58.68 -1.79
C LYS A 722 -8.46 58.28 -2.48
N GLN A 723 -8.89 57.05 -2.35
CA GLN A 723 -10.23 56.64 -2.72
C GLN A 723 -11.22 57.25 -1.72
N ARG A 724 -12.13 58.10 -2.22
CA ARG A 724 -13.27 58.62 -1.48
C ARG A 724 -14.19 57.49 -1.04
N PRO A 725 -14.72 57.47 0.20
CA PRO A 725 -15.70 56.48 0.61
C PRO A 725 -16.99 56.68 -0.17
N GLN A 726 -17.43 55.68 -0.92
CA GLN A 726 -18.81 55.60 -1.40
C GLN A 726 -19.71 55.29 -0.21
N GLN A 727 -20.66 56.17 0.06
CA GLN A 727 -21.76 55.97 1.01
C GLN A 727 -22.69 54.88 0.48
N GLY A 728 -22.57 53.67 0.99
CA GLY A 728 -23.50 52.57 0.76
C GLY A 728 -24.64 52.59 1.77
N ARG A 729 -25.86 52.82 1.29
CA ARG A 729 -27.12 52.79 2.03
C ARG A 729 -27.29 51.51 2.85
N PHE A 730 -27.45 51.65 4.16
CA PHE A 730 -27.98 50.60 5.03
C PHE A 730 -29.45 50.28 4.68
N LYS A 731 -29.75 49.07 4.32
CA LYS A 731 -31.13 48.52 4.39
C LYS A 731 -31.24 47.71 5.68
N GLN A 732 -32.07 48.26 6.60
CA GLN A 732 -32.57 47.54 7.77
C GLN A 732 -33.40 46.33 7.34
N ARG A 733 -33.24 45.19 8.00
CA ARG A 733 -34.19 44.09 8.06
C ARG A 733 -34.61 43.87 9.53
N PRO A 734 -35.91 43.61 9.78
CA PRO A 734 -36.45 43.58 11.13
C PRO A 734 -36.22 42.24 11.84
N GLY A 735 -36.32 42.32 13.17
CA GLY A 735 -36.00 41.25 14.10
C GLY A 735 -36.97 40.05 14.10
N GLY A 736 -36.48 38.98 14.62
CA GLY A 736 -37.25 37.80 15.01
C GLY A 736 -36.52 37.10 16.15
N TRP A 737 -37.07 37.21 17.31
CA TRP A 737 -36.70 36.47 18.53
C TRP A 737 -37.08 34.99 18.38
N VAL A 738 -36.26 34.07 18.86
CA VAL A 738 -36.72 32.90 19.60
C VAL A 738 -35.61 32.42 20.55
N GLN A 739 -36.03 32.23 21.78
CA GLN A 739 -35.33 31.72 22.94
C GLN A 739 -34.99 30.22 22.83
N GLY A 740 -33.87 29.86 23.44
CA GLY A 740 -33.74 28.85 24.50
C GLY A 740 -33.87 27.39 24.15
N VAL A 741 -32.92 26.60 24.58
CA VAL A 741 -33.02 25.58 25.65
C VAL A 741 -31.64 24.93 25.87
N ARG A 742 -31.31 24.84 27.16
CA ARG A 742 -30.14 24.14 27.76
C ARG A 742 -30.35 22.62 27.81
N ASN A 743 -29.21 21.93 28.02
CA ASN A 743 -29.01 20.62 28.64
C ASN A 743 -28.97 19.42 27.65
N ARG A 744 -27.95 18.71 27.54
CA ARG A 744 -27.05 17.94 28.44
C ARG A 744 -25.77 17.53 27.70
#